data_a5c94feadcfb033e720d71994b9d332a
#
_entry.id   a5c94feadcfb033e720d71994b9d332a
#
_cell.length_a   1.000
_cell.length_b   1.000
_cell.length_c   1.000
_cell.angle_alpha   90.00
_cell.angle_beta   90.00
_cell.angle_gamma   90.00
#
_symmetry.space_group_name_H-M   'P 1'
#
loop_
_entity.id
_entity.type
_entity.pdbx_description
1 polymer ?
#
loop_
_entity_poly.entity_id
_entity_poly.type
_entity_poly.pdbx_seq_one_letter_code
_entity_poly.pdbx_strand_id
1 'polypeptide(L)'
;LSYVDAIHSRDEDRIYVVERGDDGKRHYNEFPANYVFYYDDPKGKQRSIYGNPVSRFSSRKRTEFEKERRVYSGKQLYESDVNVVFRALSENYLNVPAPKLHTCFFDIEVDFDPDKGFSPTDDPFNPVTAISCYLDWLDQCITMVIAPKHMSPETAAEIVAEFENTILFTSEKEMFDTFFALIEDADVLTGWNSEGYDIPYMVNRVTRVMSKDDTRRFCLLGQLPKPRTYERFGKEEQTYDLIGRIHMDYLQLYKKYNYESRHSYKLDAIGEMEVGENKTQYEGTLDQLYNKDFKKFIEYNRQDTMLLVKIHNKLKFLELANQLAHENTVLLPTVMGSVAMIEMAILNEAHERGMVVPDKKRKIDNDDEAQQAAGAFVATPKKGMHEWVGAVDINSLYPSVIRALNMAGETIIAQVRQTLTDKYMKDKALKLGAAKKRAKEGDEVTGAILWEGLFGALEYSAIMNQERGTILTVDYEDGRSVEMSAAEIWKMVFDSHKPWMLSANGTIFSYEKEGVVPGLLTRWYSERKETQKKAKEAYGTDMYEYYDKRQLVRKILLNSAYGALLNEHCRFYDKRIGQSVTLSGRQIVKHMMSQINQTVAGDYTHEGEAIVYGDTDSCYFTAFPSLKEQIKNGELDWNKELCIGLYDSIADEANNSFPAFMEKAFHAPRKNGEIIKAGRELIGDRSIFITKKRYAINIFDKEGKRKDKEGALGDIKAMGLDLKRADTPKYVQEFLMDVLEMVLQRGNSREEVIEKVKEFKRVLVAQESWTKGSPKS
;
A
#
# COMPACT_ATOMS: atom_id res chain seq x y z
N LEU A 1 -10.33 -24.76 -14.12
CA LEU A 1 -9.71 -25.06 -12.82
C LEU A 1 -8.63 -24.06 -12.52
N SER A 2 -8.66 -23.46 -11.34
CA SER A 2 -7.60 -22.62 -10.82
C SER A 2 -7.37 -22.88 -9.34
N TYR A 3 -6.15 -22.61 -8.86
CA TYR A 3 -5.79 -22.89 -7.48
C TYR A 3 -6.50 -21.95 -6.50
N VAL A 4 -6.78 -22.49 -5.32
CA VAL A 4 -7.25 -21.74 -4.15
C VAL A 4 -6.09 -21.60 -3.16
N ASP A 5 -5.48 -22.72 -2.81
CA ASP A 5 -4.34 -22.80 -1.91
C ASP A 5 -3.42 -23.97 -2.30
N ALA A 6 -2.18 -23.94 -1.85
CA ALA A 6 -1.21 -25.00 -2.10
C ALA A 6 -0.23 -25.15 -0.95
N ILE A 7 0.21 -26.38 -0.69
CA ILE A 7 1.20 -26.69 0.33
C ILE A 7 2.31 -27.57 -0.23
N HIS A 8 3.49 -27.43 0.33
CA HIS A 8 4.65 -28.27 0.04
C HIS A 8 4.84 -29.33 1.14
N SER A 9 4.70 -30.60 0.78
CA SER A 9 5.12 -31.73 1.62
C SER A 9 6.59 -32.00 1.37
N ARG A 10 7.44 -31.63 2.36
CA ARG A 10 8.90 -31.81 2.26
C ARG A 10 9.35 -33.26 2.32
N ASP A 11 8.57 -34.10 2.98
CA ASP A 11 8.88 -35.53 3.16
C ASP A 11 8.55 -36.33 1.91
N GLU A 12 7.56 -35.88 1.15
CA GLU A 12 7.10 -36.55 -0.07
C GLU A 12 7.64 -35.89 -1.37
N ASP A 13 8.29 -34.72 -1.24
CA ASP A 13 8.72 -33.90 -2.37
C ASP A 13 7.56 -33.58 -3.34
N ARG A 14 6.38 -33.23 -2.78
CA ARG A 14 5.17 -32.94 -3.54
C ARG A 14 4.53 -31.63 -3.16
N ILE A 15 3.85 -31.04 -4.13
CA ILE A 15 2.99 -29.86 -3.96
C ILE A 15 1.54 -30.33 -4.08
N TYR A 16 0.76 -30.17 -3.02
CA TYR A 16 -0.68 -30.43 -2.99
C TYR A 16 -1.42 -29.13 -3.21
N VAL A 17 -2.40 -29.13 -4.12
CA VAL A 17 -3.14 -27.95 -4.54
C VAL A 17 -4.63 -28.18 -4.34
N VAL A 18 -5.29 -27.22 -3.71
CA VAL A 18 -6.75 -27.12 -3.70
C VAL A 18 -7.16 -26.23 -4.84
N GLU A 19 -8.05 -26.70 -5.69
CA GLU A 19 -8.55 -26.00 -6.87
C GLU A 19 -10.06 -25.78 -6.81
N ARG A 20 -10.53 -24.73 -7.48
CA ARG A 20 -11.96 -24.48 -7.74
C ARG A 20 -12.19 -24.43 -9.25
N GLY A 21 -13.20 -25.18 -9.72
CA GLY A 21 -13.60 -25.19 -11.12
C GLY A 21 -14.65 -24.14 -11.44
N ASP A 22 -14.83 -23.87 -12.72
CA ASP A 22 -15.90 -23.00 -13.24
C ASP A 22 -17.29 -23.58 -13.00
N ASP A 23 -17.38 -24.90 -12.77
CA ASP A 23 -18.57 -25.62 -12.35
C ASP A 23 -18.90 -25.43 -10.85
N GLY A 24 -18.11 -24.65 -10.14
CA GLY A 24 -18.24 -24.41 -8.71
C GLY A 24 -17.75 -25.56 -7.81
N LYS A 25 -17.19 -26.63 -8.38
CA LYS A 25 -16.70 -27.76 -7.58
C LYS A 25 -15.26 -27.58 -7.14
N ARG A 26 -14.97 -28.10 -5.93
CA ARG A 26 -13.62 -28.21 -5.43
C ARG A 26 -12.94 -29.46 -5.99
N HIS A 27 -11.67 -29.30 -6.36
CA HIS A 27 -10.81 -30.38 -6.81
C HIS A 27 -9.51 -30.36 -6.00
N TYR A 28 -8.84 -31.49 -5.98
CA TYR A 28 -7.52 -31.65 -5.37
C TYR A 28 -6.55 -32.14 -6.44
N ASN A 29 -5.42 -31.47 -6.54
CA ASN A 29 -4.38 -31.81 -7.50
C ASN A 29 -3.04 -31.95 -6.78
N GLU A 30 -2.10 -32.64 -7.41
CA GLU A 30 -0.75 -32.77 -6.89
C GLU A 30 0.28 -32.67 -8.01
N PHE A 31 1.39 -32.03 -7.70
CA PHE A 31 2.55 -31.92 -8.58
C PHE A 31 3.80 -32.41 -7.86
N PRO A 32 4.73 -33.09 -8.56
CA PRO A 32 6.06 -33.30 -7.98
C PRO A 32 6.71 -31.94 -7.76
N ALA A 33 7.37 -31.76 -6.64
CA ALA A 33 8.14 -30.57 -6.35
C ALA A 33 9.29 -30.46 -7.37
N ASN A 34 9.50 -29.27 -7.91
CA ASN A 34 10.56 -29.01 -8.87
C ASN A 34 11.60 -28.08 -8.23
N TYR A 35 12.71 -28.63 -7.81
CA TYR A 35 13.83 -27.89 -7.20
C TYR A 35 14.81 -27.50 -8.29
N VAL A 36 14.95 -26.20 -8.54
CA VAL A 36 15.71 -25.66 -9.66
C VAL A 36 16.68 -24.60 -9.20
N PHE A 37 17.87 -24.60 -9.75
CA PHE A 37 18.77 -23.45 -9.77
C PHE A 37 19.52 -23.35 -11.09
N TYR A 38 20.08 -22.17 -11.36
CA TYR A 38 20.95 -21.93 -12.50
C TYR A 38 22.29 -21.43 -12.00
N TYR A 39 23.32 -21.68 -12.78
CA TYR A 39 24.71 -21.29 -12.52
C TYR A 39 25.39 -20.80 -13.79
N ASP A 40 26.37 -19.92 -13.62
CA ASP A 40 27.14 -19.41 -14.76
C ASP A 40 27.88 -20.54 -15.47
N ASP A 41 27.66 -20.65 -16.76
CA ASP A 41 28.30 -21.64 -17.64
C ASP A 41 28.48 -21.03 -19.03
N PRO A 42 29.75 -20.87 -19.52
CA PRO A 42 30.03 -20.31 -20.84
C PRO A 42 29.34 -21.06 -22.00
N LYS A 43 28.98 -22.33 -21.78
CA LYS A 43 28.24 -23.16 -22.74
C LYS A 43 26.76 -23.17 -22.51
N GLY A 44 26.27 -22.42 -21.52
CA GLY A 44 24.85 -22.35 -21.15
C GLY A 44 24.00 -21.80 -22.28
N LYS A 45 22.81 -22.41 -22.45
CA LYS A 45 21.87 -22.02 -23.50
C LYS A 45 20.90 -20.93 -23.04
N GLN A 46 20.72 -20.76 -21.73
CA GLN A 46 19.86 -19.74 -21.14
C GLN A 46 20.67 -18.52 -20.74
N ARG A 47 20.01 -17.43 -20.45
CA ARG A 47 20.64 -16.17 -20.06
C ARG A 47 20.09 -15.70 -18.71
N SER A 48 20.96 -15.13 -17.89
CA SER A 48 20.54 -14.34 -16.73
C SER A 48 20.07 -12.96 -17.17
N ILE A 49 19.42 -12.23 -16.26
CA ILE A 49 19.05 -10.82 -16.50
C ILE A 49 20.27 -9.95 -16.81
N TYR A 50 21.46 -10.34 -16.35
CA TYR A 50 22.74 -9.65 -16.63
C TYR A 50 23.33 -10.01 -17.99
N GLY A 51 22.70 -10.92 -18.74
CA GLY A 51 23.16 -11.38 -20.04
C GLY A 51 24.17 -12.54 -19.98
N ASN A 52 24.55 -13.01 -18.80
CA ASN A 52 25.47 -14.14 -18.65
C ASN A 52 24.83 -15.44 -19.13
N PRO A 53 25.57 -16.30 -19.88
CA PRO A 53 25.06 -17.62 -20.18
C PRO A 53 25.05 -18.49 -18.94
N VAL A 54 23.95 -19.23 -18.76
CA VAL A 54 23.72 -20.08 -17.59
C VAL A 54 23.24 -21.46 -17.98
N SER A 55 23.53 -22.44 -17.16
CA SER A 55 23.00 -23.80 -17.23
C SER A 55 22.07 -24.08 -16.09
N ARG A 56 21.11 -24.98 -16.30
CA ARG A 56 20.07 -25.35 -15.36
C ARG A 56 20.39 -26.68 -14.70
N PHE A 57 20.26 -26.70 -13.36
CA PHE A 57 20.11 -27.94 -12.58
C PHE A 57 18.65 -28.05 -12.12
N SER A 58 18.09 -29.25 -12.18
CA SER A 58 16.78 -29.52 -11.62
C SER A 58 16.69 -30.94 -11.05
N SER A 59 16.01 -31.08 -9.93
CA SER A 59 15.69 -32.37 -9.33
C SER A 59 14.27 -32.36 -8.74
N ARG A 60 13.64 -33.53 -8.69
CA ARG A 60 12.38 -33.74 -7.99
C ARG A 60 12.60 -34.19 -6.53
N LYS A 61 13.87 -34.27 -6.10
CA LYS A 61 14.25 -34.65 -4.73
C LYS A 61 15.03 -33.51 -4.07
N ARG A 62 14.54 -33.04 -2.94
CA ARG A 62 15.18 -31.97 -2.16
C ARG A 62 16.61 -32.31 -1.77
N THR A 63 16.86 -33.58 -1.37
CA THR A 63 18.18 -34.03 -0.95
C THR A 63 19.23 -33.95 -2.07
N GLU A 64 18.86 -34.29 -3.29
CA GLU A 64 19.74 -34.15 -4.46
C GLU A 64 20.00 -32.67 -4.80
N PHE A 65 18.97 -31.85 -4.77
CA PHE A 65 19.08 -30.42 -4.99
C PHE A 65 20.03 -29.75 -3.98
N GLU A 66 19.87 -30.04 -2.68
CA GLU A 66 20.72 -29.44 -1.66
C GLU A 66 22.16 -29.92 -1.73
N LYS A 67 22.38 -31.18 -2.09
CA LYS A 67 23.71 -31.74 -2.32
C LYS A 67 24.42 -31.00 -3.49
N GLU A 68 23.73 -30.88 -4.60
CA GLU A 68 24.30 -30.22 -5.79
C GLU A 68 24.51 -28.72 -5.55
N ARG A 69 23.55 -28.02 -4.92
CA ARG A 69 23.70 -26.61 -4.59
C ARG A 69 24.95 -26.32 -3.75
N ARG A 70 25.33 -27.21 -2.84
CA ARG A 70 26.54 -27.07 -2.02
C ARG A 70 27.83 -27.08 -2.86
N VAL A 71 27.84 -27.77 -3.99
CA VAL A 71 29.01 -27.78 -4.91
C VAL A 71 29.31 -26.37 -5.45
N TYR A 72 28.28 -25.55 -5.57
CA TYR A 72 28.35 -24.15 -6.03
C TYR A 72 28.41 -23.13 -4.89
N SER A 73 28.75 -23.56 -3.67
CA SER A 73 28.89 -22.64 -2.54
C SER A 73 29.93 -21.56 -2.84
N GLY A 74 29.55 -20.30 -2.59
CA GLY A 74 30.39 -19.13 -2.87
C GLY A 74 30.37 -18.64 -4.34
N LYS A 75 29.64 -19.32 -5.22
CA LYS A 75 29.39 -18.85 -6.59
C LYS A 75 28.07 -18.16 -6.72
N GLN A 76 27.92 -17.33 -7.76
CA GLN A 76 26.61 -16.74 -8.09
C GLN A 76 25.66 -17.85 -8.55
N LEU A 77 24.53 -17.95 -7.88
CA LEU A 77 23.40 -18.79 -8.29
C LEU A 77 22.20 -17.93 -8.67
N TYR A 78 21.32 -18.54 -9.43
CA TYR A 78 20.07 -17.92 -9.87
C TYR A 78 18.88 -18.81 -9.50
N GLU A 79 17.89 -18.23 -8.87
CA GLU A 79 16.60 -18.86 -8.52
C GLU A 79 16.70 -20.08 -7.59
N SER A 80 17.83 -20.28 -6.89
CA SER A 80 18.00 -21.41 -5.97
C SER A 80 17.16 -21.27 -4.69
N ASP A 81 16.71 -20.08 -4.39
CA ASP A 81 15.95 -19.71 -3.20
C ASP A 81 14.50 -19.31 -3.50
N VAL A 82 14.02 -19.57 -4.71
CA VAL A 82 12.62 -19.37 -5.10
C VAL A 82 11.72 -20.35 -4.33
N ASN A 83 10.63 -19.86 -3.77
CA ASN A 83 9.66 -20.70 -3.10
C ASN A 83 9.11 -21.78 -4.05
N VAL A 84 9.21 -23.04 -3.63
CA VAL A 84 8.84 -24.20 -4.46
C VAL A 84 7.35 -24.21 -4.82
N VAL A 85 6.48 -23.74 -3.91
CA VAL A 85 5.04 -23.59 -4.17
C VAL A 85 4.82 -22.54 -5.26
N PHE A 86 5.44 -21.37 -5.14
CA PHE A 86 5.29 -20.30 -6.15
C PHE A 86 5.84 -20.72 -7.51
N ARG A 87 6.93 -21.48 -7.53
CA ARG A 87 7.44 -22.08 -8.78
C ARG A 87 6.40 -23.02 -9.41
N ALA A 88 5.81 -23.91 -8.62
CA ALA A 88 4.77 -24.81 -9.10
C ALA A 88 3.54 -24.04 -9.63
N LEU A 89 3.13 -22.97 -8.96
CA LEU A 89 2.04 -22.12 -9.42
C LEU A 89 2.39 -21.39 -10.72
N SER A 90 3.60 -20.87 -10.85
CA SER A 90 4.08 -20.24 -12.08
C SER A 90 4.14 -21.23 -13.25
N GLU A 91 4.61 -22.45 -13.02
CA GLU A 91 4.75 -23.48 -14.05
C GLU A 91 3.40 -24.03 -14.54
N ASN A 92 2.37 -24.07 -13.66
CA ASN A 92 1.12 -24.77 -13.97
C ASN A 92 -0.10 -23.85 -14.12
N TYR A 93 -0.07 -22.62 -13.56
CA TYR A 93 -1.23 -21.74 -13.53
C TYR A 93 -0.95 -20.32 -14.04
N LEU A 94 0.20 -20.08 -14.68
CA LEU A 94 0.49 -18.79 -15.29
C LEU A 94 -0.58 -18.42 -16.32
N ASN A 95 -1.11 -17.20 -16.22
CA ASN A 95 -2.19 -16.68 -17.07
C ASN A 95 -3.54 -17.42 -16.93
N VAL A 96 -3.69 -18.26 -15.93
CA VAL A 96 -5.00 -18.86 -15.61
C VAL A 96 -5.81 -17.85 -14.79
N PRO A 97 -7.06 -17.55 -15.16
CA PRO A 97 -7.89 -16.61 -14.41
C PRO A 97 -8.15 -17.07 -12.98
N ALA A 98 -8.30 -16.10 -12.07
CA ALA A 98 -8.69 -16.39 -10.69
C ALA A 98 -10.06 -17.07 -10.63
N PRO A 99 -10.24 -18.09 -9.77
CA PRO A 99 -11.52 -18.76 -9.64
C PRO A 99 -12.51 -17.90 -8.85
N LYS A 100 -13.80 -18.15 -9.01
CA LYS A 100 -14.81 -17.63 -8.09
C LYS A 100 -14.73 -18.43 -6.80
N LEU A 101 -14.25 -17.80 -5.73
CA LEU A 101 -14.11 -18.44 -4.43
C LEU A 101 -15.47 -18.60 -3.73
N HIS A 102 -15.63 -19.68 -2.97
CA HIS A 102 -16.71 -19.85 -2.02
C HIS A 102 -16.28 -19.23 -0.69
N THR A 103 -16.91 -18.14 -0.30
CA THR A 103 -16.54 -17.36 0.89
C THR A 103 -17.60 -17.46 1.98
N CYS A 104 -17.18 -17.84 3.17
CA CYS A 104 -17.99 -17.77 4.38
C CYS A 104 -17.62 -16.50 5.17
N PHE A 105 -18.57 -15.59 5.29
CA PHE A 105 -18.48 -14.43 6.18
C PHE A 105 -19.05 -14.85 7.52
N PHE A 106 -18.32 -14.65 8.61
CA PHE A 106 -18.76 -15.12 9.91
C PHE A 106 -18.43 -14.13 11.03
N ASP A 107 -19.18 -14.24 12.09
CA ASP A 107 -19.01 -13.50 13.33
C ASP A 107 -19.42 -14.39 14.52
N ILE A 108 -18.68 -14.33 15.62
CA ILE A 108 -18.98 -15.08 16.84
C ILE A 108 -19.31 -14.15 17.99
N GLU A 109 -20.16 -14.64 18.88
CA GLU A 109 -20.40 -14.02 20.17
C GLU A 109 -20.02 -14.99 21.30
N VAL A 110 -19.43 -14.45 22.34
CA VAL A 110 -18.88 -15.20 23.46
C VAL A 110 -19.55 -14.75 24.75
N ASP A 111 -19.87 -15.66 25.64
CA ASP A 111 -20.45 -15.37 26.93
C ASP A 111 -19.48 -14.61 27.85
N PHE A 112 -20.02 -14.03 28.90
CA PHE A 112 -19.27 -13.29 29.91
C PHE A 112 -19.41 -13.99 31.26
N ASP A 113 -18.29 -14.23 31.94
CA ASP A 113 -18.28 -14.76 33.30
C ASP A 113 -18.27 -13.60 34.30
N PRO A 114 -19.29 -13.49 35.20
CA PRO A 114 -19.36 -12.39 36.15
C PRO A 114 -18.17 -12.30 37.11
N ASP A 115 -17.55 -13.43 37.42
CA ASP A 115 -16.43 -13.52 38.36
C ASP A 115 -15.06 -13.35 37.68
N LYS A 116 -14.92 -13.83 36.43
CA LYS A 116 -13.65 -13.87 35.70
C LYS A 116 -13.57 -12.82 34.57
N GLY A 117 -14.70 -12.28 34.12
CA GLY A 117 -14.77 -11.32 33.04
C GLY A 117 -14.76 -11.95 31.64
N PHE A 118 -14.28 -11.19 30.67
CA PHE A 118 -14.06 -11.67 29.31
C PHE A 118 -12.85 -12.60 29.23
N SER A 119 -13.00 -13.72 28.53
CA SER A 119 -11.90 -14.63 28.30
C SER A 119 -11.00 -14.16 27.15
N PRO A 120 -9.67 -14.21 27.31
CA PRO A 120 -8.74 -13.95 26.23
C PRO A 120 -8.73 -15.10 25.23
N THR A 121 -8.18 -14.85 24.04
CA THR A 121 -8.15 -15.85 22.96
C THR A 121 -7.25 -17.05 23.25
N ASP A 122 -6.21 -16.89 24.06
CA ASP A 122 -5.27 -17.94 24.49
C ASP A 122 -5.78 -18.77 25.66
N ASP A 123 -6.75 -18.27 26.45
CA ASP A 123 -7.47 -19.00 27.48
C ASP A 123 -9.00 -18.79 27.34
N PRO A 124 -9.64 -19.41 26.34
CA PRO A 124 -11.06 -19.23 26.03
C PRO A 124 -11.96 -20.00 26.99
N PHE A 125 -12.10 -19.54 28.24
CA PHE A 125 -12.92 -20.19 29.24
C PHE A 125 -14.42 -19.95 29.10
N ASN A 126 -14.83 -18.86 28.45
CA ASN A 126 -16.24 -18.59 28.17
C ASN A 126 -16.73 -19.33 26.91
N PRO A 127 -17.96 -19.89 26.93
CA PRO A 127 -18.51 -20.56 25.76
C PRO A 127 -18.86 -19.57 24.64
N VAL A 128 -18.79 -20.07 23.41
CA VAL A 128 -19.34 -19.38 22.25
C VAL A 128 -20.85 -19.55 22.27
N THR A 129 -21.58 -18.44 22.22
CA THR A 129 -23.07 -18.43 22.37
C THR A 129 -23.80 -18.21 21.06
N ALA A 130 -23.12 -17.60 20.06
CA ALA A 130 -23.67 -17.45 18.72
C ALA A 130 -22.57 -17.49 17.66
N ILE A 131 -22.91 -18.05 16.51
CA ILE A 131 -22.12 -18.00 15.28
C ILE A 131 -23.07 -17.70 14.13
N SER A 132 -22.86 -16.57 13.44
CA SER A 132 -23.54 -16.28 12.18
C SER A 132 -22.60 -16.49 11.01
N CYS A 133 -23.07 -17.21 10.00
CA CYS A 133 -22.35 -17.52 8.78
C CYS A 133 -23.17 -17.10 7.56
N TYR A 134 -22.62 -16.23 6.72
CA TYR A 134 -23.16 -16.01 5.39
C TYR A 134 -22.33 -16.78 4.37
N LEU A 135 -22.97 -17.68 3.66
CA LEU A 135 -22.38 -18.53 2.64
C LEU A 135 -22.69 -17.91 1.26
N ASP A 136 -21.71 -17.27 0.65
CA ASP A 136 -21.93 -16.46 -0.57
C ASP A 136 -22.37 -17.31 -1.78
N TRP A 137 -21.92 -18.55 -1.87
CA TRP A 137 -22.32 -19.47 -2.97
C TRP A 137 -23.75 -20.00 -2.85
N LEU A 138 -24.37 -19.87 -1.68
CA LEU A 138 -25.77 -20.22 -1.45
C LEU A 138 -26.68 -19.01 -1.26
N ASP A 139 -26.09 -17.81 -1.12
CA ASP A 139 -26.79 -16.56 -0.76
C ASP A 139 -27.65 -16.72 0.50
N GLN A 140 -27.09 -17.36 1.53
CA GLN A 140 -27.82 -17.65 2.79
C GLN A 140 -27.00 -17.28 4.02
N CYS A 141 -27.67 -16.60 4.94
CA CYS A 141 -27.16 -16.33 6.29
C CYS A 141 -27.76 -17.33 7.28
N ILE A 142 -26.92 -18.14 7.88
CA ILE A 142 -27.32 -19.14 8.87
C ILE A 142 -26.75 -18.73 10.22
N THR A 143 -27.62 -18.67 11.23
CA THR A 143 -27.25 -18.29 12.60
C THR A 143 -27.44 -19.48 13.52
N MET A 144 -26.42 -19.78 14.30
CA MET A 144 -26.41 -20.85 15.32
C MET A 144 -26.29 -20.20 16.68
N VAL A 145 -27.19 -20.55 17.60
CA VAL A 145 -27.26 -19.93 18.92
C VAL A 145 -27.46 -20.95 20.03
N ILE A 146 -26.95 -20.61 21.20
CA ILE A 146 -27.20 -21.29 22.46
C ILE A 146 -27.94 -20.32 23.36
N ALA A 147 -29.07 -20.74 23.91
CA ALA A 147 -29.89 -19.90 24.78
C ALA A 147 -29.22 -19.62 26.14
N PRO A 148 -29.52 -18.48 26.78
CA PRO A 148 -29.09 -18.21 28.15
C PRO A 148 -29.56 -19.32 29.12
N LYS A 149 -28.70 -19.64 30.08
CA LYS A 149 -28.97 -20.76 31.04
C LYS A 149 -30.26 -20.64 31.82
N HIS A 150 -30.75 -19.43 32.05
CA HIS A 150 -32.00 -19.16 32.82
C HIS A 150 -33.28 -19.26 31.96
N MET A 151 -33.12 -19.33 30.63
CA MET A 151 -34.26 -19.39 29.71
C MET A 151 -34.74 -20.83 29.54
N SER A 152 -36.08 -21.02 29.55
CA SER A 152 -36.62 -22.35 29.27
C SER A 152 -36.40 -22.74 27.81
N PRO A 153 -36.21 -24.05 27.52
CA PRO A 153 -36.06 -24.52 26.14
C PRO A 153 -37.23 -24.17 25.24
N GLU A 154 -38.45 -24.13 25.77
CA GLU A 154 -39.66 -23.78 25.02
C GLU A 154 -39.65 -22.29 24.61
N THR A 155 -39.33 -21.39 25.53
CA THR A 155 -39.19 -19.95 25.25
C THR A 155 -38.05 -19.69 24.23
N ALA A 156 -36.94 -20.34 24.40
CA ALA A 156 -35.82 -20.21 23.45
C ALA A 156 -36.21 -20.70 22.06
N ALA A 157 -36.92 -21.82 21.95
CA ALA A 157 -37.38 -22.35 20.67
C ALA A 157 -38.41 -21.42 20.00
N GLU A 158 -39.33 -20.82 20.76
CA GLU A 158 -40.28 -19.84 20.25
C GLU A 158 -39.58 -18.60 19.68
N ILE A 159 -38.58 -18.06 20.39
CA ILE A 159 -37.80 -16.90 19.90
C ILE A 159 -37.03 -17.26 18.62
N VAL A 160 -36.37 -18.38 18.60
CA VAL A 160 -35.57 -18.82 17.44
C VAL A 160 -36.46 -19.08 16.21
N ALA A 161 -37.68 -19.59 16.42
CA ALA A 161 -38.64 -19.84 15.34
C ALA A 161 -39.11 -18.57 14.62
N GLU A 162 -38.90 -17.40 15.18
CA GLU A 162 -39.19 -16.11 14.52
C GLU A 162 -38.15 -15.74 13.45
N PHE A 163 -37.02 -16.39 13.45
CA PHE A 163 -35.91 -16.11 12.51
C PHE A 163 -35.76 -17.23 11.48
N GLU A 164 -35.66 -16.86 10.23
CA GLU A 164 -35.28 -17.81 9.17
C GLU A 164 -33.84 -18.24 9.34
N ASN A 165 -33.56 -19.50 8.98
CA ASN A 165 -32.19 -20.06 8.98
C ASN A 165 -31.45 -19.88 10.32
N THR A 166 -32.16 -19.99 11.41
CA THR A 166 -31.60 -19.92 12.77
C THR A 166 -31.80 -21.25 13.48
N ILE A 167 -30.74 -21.75 14.07
CA ILE A 167 -30.71 -23.08 14.72
C ILE A 167 -30.36 -22.89 16.18
N LEU A 168 -31.21 -23.45 17.06
CA LEU A 168 -30.99 -23.49 18.50
C LEU A 168 -30.22 -24.76 18.88
N PHE A 169 -29.12 -24.58 19.59
CA PHE A 169 -28.33 -25.68 20.15
C PHE A 169 -28.37 -25.67 21.66
N THR A 170 -28.27 -26.86 22.24
CA THR A 170 -28.11 -27.08 23.70
C THR A 170 -26.65 -27.38 24.06
N SER A 171 -25.83 -27.70 23.08
CA SER A 171 -24.43 -28.10 23.23
C SER A 171 -23.55 -27.28 22.28
N GLU A 172 -22.51 -26.68 22.83
CA GLU A 172 -21.49 -25.96 22.04
C GLU A 172 -20.78 -26.90 21.06
N LYS A 173 -20.57 -28.15 21.44
CA LYS A 173 -19.99 -29.18 20.56
C LYS A 173 -20.84 -29.41 19.32
N GLU A 174 -22.16 -29.57 19.47
CA GLU A 174 -23.09 -29.75 18.33
C GLU A 174 -23.13 -28.51 17.44
N MET A 175 -23.06 -27.33 18.04
CA MET A 175 -22.97 -26.08 17.30
C MET A 175 -21.69 -26.02 16.45
N PHE A 176 -20.54 -26.38 17.01
CA PHE A 176 -19.29 -26.48 16.25
C PHE A 176 -19.33 -27.55 15.16
N ASP A 177 -19.90 -28.72 15.42
CA ASP A 177 -20.09 -29.74 14.40
C ASP A 177 -20.91 -29.22 13.22
N THR A 178 -21.97 -28.49 13.49
CA THR A 178 -22.81 -27.86 12.46
C THR A 178 -22.05 -26.73 11.74
N PHE A 179 -21.29 -25.90 12.45
CA PHE A 179 -20.44 -24.88 11.84
C PHE A 179 -19.44 -25.52 10.85
N PHE A 180 -18.77 -26.59 11.22
CA PHE A 180 -17.85 -27.28 10.33
C PHE A 180 -18.54 -27.88 9.10
N ALA A 181 -19.75 -28.39 9.27
CA ALA A 181 -20.55 -28.86 8.12
C ALA A 181 -20.91 -27.72 7.16
N LEU A 182 -21.28 -26.54 7.68
CA LEU A 182 -21.60 -25.38 6.88
C LEU A 182 -20.41 -24.84 6.08
N ILE A 183 -19.22 -24.86 6.64
CA ILE A 183 -18.01 -24.40 5.96
C ILE A 183 -17.32 -25.45 5.10
N GLU A 184 -17.88 -26.66 4.98
CA GLU A 184 -17.22 -27.76 4.27
C GLU A 184 -16.79 -27.36 2.85
N ASP A 185 -17.64 -26.66 2.11
CA ASP A 185 -17.34 -26.19 0.76
C ASP A 185 -16.81 -24.75 0.69
N ALA A 186 -16.50 -24.12 1.81
CA ALA A 186 -15.87 -22.80 1.82
C ALA A 186 -14.39 -22.88 1.44
N ASP A 187 -13.94 -21.98 0.60
CA ASP A 187 -12.53 -21.77 0.27
C ASP A 187 -11.90 -20.74 1.20
N VAL A 188 -12.67 -19.74 1.59
CA VAL A 188 -12.23 -18.62 2.42
C VAL A 188 -13.19 -18.43 3.59
N LEU A 189 -12.62 -18.25 4.78
CA LEU A 189 -13.30 -17.71 5.95
C LEU A 189 -12.88 -16.27 6.13
N THR A 190 -13.83 -15.36 6.33
CA THR A 190 -13.56 -13.95 6.58
C THR A 190 -14.48 -13.38 7.64
N GLY A 191 -13.96 -12.48 8.45
CA GLY A 191 -14.68 -11.74 9.47
C GLY A 191 -14.02 -10.38 9.69
N TRP A 192 -14.64 -9.54 10.50
CA TRP A 192 -14.08 -8.24 10.86
C TRP A 192 -13.23 -8.35 12.13
N ASN A 193 -11.94 -8.10 12.03
CA ASN A 193 -10.92 -8.34 13.09
C ASN A 193 -10.83 -9.81 13.51
N SER A 194 -11.17 -10.70 12.62
CA SER A 194 -11.22 -12.15 12.87
C SER A 194 -9.85 -12.77 13.11
N GLU A 195 -8.77 -12.17 12.60
CA GLU A 195 -7.38 -12.56 12.92
C GLU A 195 -7.04 -12.31 14.39
N GLY A 196 -7.53 -11.19 14.93
CA GLY A 196 -7.26 -10.80 16.32
C GLY A 196 -8.18 -11.45 17.35
N TYR A 197 -9.32 -12.00 16.94
CA TYR A 197 -10.29 -12.52 17.89
C TYR A 197 -10.95 -13.84 17.47
N ASP A 198 -11.78 -13.83 16.44
CA ASP A 198 -12.67 -14.96 16.12
C ASP A 198 -11.90 -16.26 15.85
N ILE A 199 -10.90 -16.22 14.99
CA ILE A 199 -10.12 -17.41 14.59
C ILE A 199 -9.32 -17.97 15.77
N PRO A 200 -8.48 -17.20 16.47
CA PRO A 200 -7.73 -17.79 17.59
C PRO A 200 -8.66 -18.23 18.73
N TYR A 201 -9.75 -17.51 18.99
CA TYR A 201 -10.74 -17.92 19.99
C TYR A 201 -11.38 -19.26 19.64
N MET A 202 -11.89 -19.41 18.42
CA MET A 202 -12.56 -20.62 17.98
C MET A 202 -11.62 -21.82 17.94
N VAL A 203 -10.40 -21.66 17.41
CA VAL A 203 -9.42 -22.77 17.36
C VAL A 203 -9.08 -23.26 18.78
N ASN A 204 -8.79 -22.33 19.69
CA ASN A 204 -8.49 -22.69 21.08
C ASN A 204 -9.72 -23.20 21.83
N ARG A 205 -10.90 -22.67 21.55
CA ARG A 205 -12.15 -23.13 22.17
C ARG A 205 -12.53 -24.54 21.70
N VAL A 206 -12.42 -24.82 20.40
CA VAL A 206 -12.64 -26.17 19.86
C VAL A 206 -11.65 -27.18 20.47
N THR A 207 -10.39 -26.80 20.63
CA THR A 207 -9.39 -27.62 21.32
C THR A 207 -9.83 -27.97 22.74
N ARG A 208 -10.45 -27.01 23.45
CA ARG A 208 -10.89 -27.18 24.85
C ARG A 208 -12.18 -27.99 24.99
N VAL A 209 -13.15 -27.73 24.10
CA VAL A 209 -14.51 -28.35 24.17
C VAL A 209 -14.56 -29.72 23.49
N MET A 210 -13.78 -29.89 22.42
CA MET A 210 -13.71 -31.10 21.61
C MET A 210 -12.31 -31.73 21.74
N SER A 211 -11.45 -31.50 20.75
CA SER A 211 -10.05 -31.91 20.78
C SER A 211 -9.19 -31.07 19.85
N LYS A 212 -7.86 -31.17 20.02
CA LYS A 212 -6.92 -30.57 19.09
C LYS A 212 -7.06 -31.16 17.68
N ASP A 213 -7.39 -32.43 17.57
CA ASP A 213 -7.56 -33.10 16.26
C ASP A 213 -8.80 -32.57 15.52
N ASP A 214 -9.87 -32.22 16.24
CA ASP A 214 -11.06 -31.61 15.64
C ASP A 214 -10.78 -30.24 14.98
N THR A 215 -9.72 -29.53 15.37
CA THR A 215 -9.31 -28.28 14.74
C THR A 215 -8.85 -28.46 13.29
N ARG A 216 -8.53 -29.69 12.84
CA ARG A 216 -8.26 -29.98 11.42
C ARG A 216 -9.43 -29.61 10.52
N ARG A 217 -10.64 -29.58 11.04
CA ARG A 217 -11.85 -29.25 10.30
C ARG A 217 -11.92 -27.79 9.88
N PHE A 218 -11.11 -26.91 10.48
CA PHE A 218 -10.90 -25.56 9.95
C PHE A 218 -10.09 -25.55 8.65
N CYS A 219 -9.25 -26.55 8.45
CA CYS A 219 -8.34 -26.68 7.32
C CYS A 219 -8.83 -27.71 6.31
N LEU A 220 -8.11 -27.82 5.22
CA LEU A 220 -8.22 -28.90 4.24
C LEU A 220 -6.91 -29.72 4.22
N LEU A 221 -6.83 -30.74 3.36
CA LEU A 221 -5.64 -31.58 3.20
C LEU A 221 -5.16 -32.24 4.50
N GLY A 222 -6.06 -32.47 5.46
CA GLY A 222 -5.73 -33.06 6.75
C GLY A 222 -4.80 -32.24 7.63
N GLN A 223 -4.64 -30.95 7.37
CA GLN A 223 -3.73 -30.07 8.09
C GLN A 223 -4.34 -29.53 9.39
N LEU A 224 -3.49 -29.25 10.36
CA LEU A 224 -3.86 -28.48 11.55
C LEU A 224 -3.70 -26.97 11.29
N PRO A 225 -4.49 -26.11 11.93
CA PRO A 225 -4.22 -24.68 11.95
C PRO A 225 -2.80 -24.41 12.45
N LYS A 226 -2.06 -23.58 11.72
CA LYS A 226 -0.66 -23.29 12.03
C LYS A 226 -0.56 -22.06 12.93
N PRO A 227 -0.02 -22.18 14.16
CA PRO A 227 0.16 -21.05 15.05
C PRO A 227 1.08 -19.98 14.40
N ARG A 228 0.70 -18.73 14.53
CA ARG A 228 1.50 -17.58 14.11
C ARG A 228 1.46 -16.49 15.16
N THR A 229 2.63 -15.95 15.51
CA THR A 229 2.78 -14.82 16.40
C THR A 229 2.93 -13.55 15.58
N TYR A 230 2.30 -12.47 15.99
CA TYR A 230 2.44 -11.15 15.40
C TYR A 230 2.45 -10.07 16.48
N GLU A 231 3.08 -8.94 16.19
CA GLU A 231 3.14 -7.80 17.10
C GLU A 231 1.96 -6.86 16.87
N ARG A 232 1.25 -6.52 17.96
CA ARG A 232 0.17 -5.53 17.96
C ARG A 232 0.31 -4.60 19.16
N PHE A 233 0.46 -3.29 18.91
CA PHE A 233 0.66 -2.27 19.95
C PHE A 233 1.80 -2.57 20.93
N GLY A 234 2.90 -3.16 20.44
CA GLY A 234 4.06 -3.52 21.26
C GLY A 234 3.86 -4.76 22.12
N LYS A 235 2.81 -5.55 21.87
CA LYS A 235 2.56 -6.86 22.48
C LYS A 235 2.56 -7.94 21.44
N GLU A 236 3.12 -9.10 21.79
CA GLU A 236 2.99 -10.31 20.99
C GLU A 236 1.59 -10.90 21.17
N GLU A 237 0.89 -11.09 20.06
CA GLU A 237 -0.39 -11.78 19.99
C GLU A 237 -0.27 -13.02 19.12
N GLN A 238 -1.09 -14.03 19.38
CA GLN A 238 -1.11 -15.26 18.61
C GLN A 238 -2.41 -15.38 17.81
N THR A 239 -2.27 -15.91 16.62
CA THR A 239 -3.38 -16.33 15.76
C THR A 239 -3.04 -17.63 15.05
N TYR A 240 -3.92 -18.08 14.15
CA TYR A 240 -3.70 -19.30 13.39
C TYR A 240 -3.88 -19.03 11.89
N ASP A 241 -2.94 -19.54 11.10
CA ASP A 241 -3.09 -19.61 9.65
C ASP A 241 -3.80 -20.94 9.31
N LEU A 242 -4.88 -20.85 8.55
CA LEU A 242 -5.59 -22.01 8.02
C LEU A 242 -4.93 -22.47 6.71
N ILE A 243 -4.95 -23.77 6.46
CA ILE A 243 -4.28 -24.39 5.32
C ILE A 243 -5.29 -25.12 4.46
N GLY A 244 -5.22 -24.90 3.15
CA GLY A 244 -6.16 -25.45 2.19
C GLY A 244 -7.46 -24.65 2.10
N ARG A 245 -8.10 -24.38 3.22
CA ARG A 245 -9.11 -23.34 3.41
C ARG A 245 -8.40 -22.12 4.00
N ILE A 246 -8.63 -20.95 3.45
CA ILE A 246 -7.86 -19.75 3.76
C ILE A 246 -8.65 -18.88 4.73
N HIS A 247 -7.99 -18.29 5.70
CA HIS A 247 -8.54 -17.20 6.49
C HIS A 247 -7.99 -15.87 6.00
N MET A 248 -8.88 -14.92 5.72
CA MET A 248 -8.56 -13.53 5.38
C MET A 248 -9.36 -12.59 6.27
N ASP A 249 -8.69 -11.81 7.12
CA ASP A 249 -9.36 -10.80 7.94
C ASP A 249 -9.77 -9.60 7.09
N TYR A 250 -11.06 -9.32 7.01
CA TYR A 250 -11.56 -8.24 6.17
C TYR A 250 -11.13 -6.83 6.66
N LEU A 251 -10.93 -6.66 7.96
CA LEU A 251 -10.37 -5.42 8.49
C LEU A 251 -8.95 -5.15 7.93
N GLN A 252 -8.13 -6.18 7.82
CA GLN A 252 -6.78 -6.05 7.25
C GLN A 252 -6.84 -5.75 5.74
N LEU A 253 -7.74 -6.41 5.01
CA LEU A 253 -8.02 -6.09 3.59
C LEU A 253 -8.48 -4.63 3.43
N TYR A 254 -9.40 -4.19 4.27
CA TYR A 254 -9.89 -2.81 4.26
C TYR A 254 -8.77 -1.80 4.51
N LYS A 255 -7.94 -2.01 5.52
CA LYS A 255 -6.79 -1.14 5.81
C LYS A 255 -5.77 -1.12 4.69
N LYS A 256 -5.58 -2.25 4.00
CA LYS A 256 -4.61 -2.35 2.90
C LYS A 256 -5.06 -1.64 1.64
N TYR A 257 -6.31 -1.79 1.25
CA TYR A 257 -6.82 -1.32 -0.04
C TYR A 257 -7.59 0.00 0.02
N ASN A 258 -7.94 0.47 1.23
CA ASN A 258 -8.48 1.79 1.43
C ASN A 258 -7.37 2.77 1.81
N TYR A 259 -7.05 3.69 0.91
CA TYR A 259 -5.95 4.66 1.11
C TYR A 259 -6.33 5.88 1.97
N GLU A 260 -7.62 6.04 2.28
CA GLU A 260 -8.08 7.14 3.12
C GLU A 260 -7.99 6.76 4.60
N SER A 261 -7.40 7.64 5.40
CA SER A 261 -7.43 7.48 6.86
C SER A 261 -8.85 7.59 7.38
N ARG A 262 -9.22 6.66 8.25
CA ARG A 262 -10.53 6.64 8.92
C ARG A 262 -10.38 7.05 10.39
N HIS A 263 -11.36 7.77 10.90
CA HIS A 263 -11.38 8.16 12.31
C HIS A 263 -11.64 6.97 13.25
N SER A 264 -12.23 5.89 12.74
CA SER A 264 -12.45 4.63 13.45
C SER A 264 -12.47 3.48 12.46
N TYR A 265 -11.92 2.34 12.88
CA TYR A 265 -11.94 1.08 12.12
C TYR A 265 -12.88 0.04 12.73
N LYS A 266 -13.75 0.44 13.65
CA LYS A 266 -14.82 -0.42 14.13
C LYS A 266 -15.82 -0.69 13.00
N LEU A 267 -16.37 -1.89 12.96
CA LEU A 267 -17.32 -2.31 11.92
C LEU A 267 -18.50 -1.34 11.78
N ASP A 268 -19.02 -0.85 12.91
CA ASP A 268 -20.10 0.13 12.97
C ASP A 268 -19.76 1.43 12.21
N ALA A 269 -18.58 2.01 12.50
CA ALA A 269 -18.13 3.23 11.87
C ALA A 269 -17.85 3.05 10.37
N ILE A 270 -17.24 1.95 9.99
CA ILE A 270 -16.98 1.65 8.58
C ILE A 270 -18.27 1.34 7.82
N GLY A 271 -19.22 0.61 8.46
CA GLY A 271 -20.53 0.36 7.89
C GLY A 271 -21.30 1.65 7.58
N GLU A 272 -21.30 2.60 8.51
CA GLU A 272 -21.90 3.92 8.30
C GLU A 272 -21.24 4.67 7.12
N MET A 273 -19.92 4.70 7.08
CA MET A 273 -19.19 5.42 6.02
C MET A 273 -19.33 4.78 4.64
N GLU A 274 -19.33 3.46 4.56
CA GLU A 274 -19.33 2.76 3.28
C GLU A 274 -20.72 2.48 2.73
N VAL A 275 -21.66 2.07 3.58
CA VAL A 275 -23.00 1.62 3.17
C VAL A 275 -24.14 2.36 3.84
N GLY A 276 -23.85 3.33 4.70
CA GLY A 276 -24.86 4.12 5.41
C GLY A 276 -25.65 3.34 6.47
N GLU A 277 -25.12 2.22 6.94
CA GLU A 277 -25.75 1.34 7.92
C GLU A 277 -24.83 1.12 9.14
N ASN A 278 -25.47 0.99 10.30
CA ASN A 278 -24.81 0.78 11.57
C ASN A 278 -25.15 -0.59 12.15
N LYS A 279 -24.39 -1.00 13.17
CA LYS A 279 -24.75 -2.14 14.01
C LYS A 279 -26.08 -1.93 14.71
N THR A 280 -26.72 -3.02 15.10
CA THR A 280 -27.91 -2.97 15.97
C THR A 280 -27.59 -2.26 17.27
N GLN A 281 -28.30 -1.20 17.57
CA GLN A 281 -28.11 -0.44 18.81
C GLN A 281 -28.81 -1.13 19.99
N TYR A 282 -28.14 -1.20 21.13
CA TYR A 282 -28.70 -1.75 22.38
C TYR A 282 -28.15 -0.99 23.58
N GLU A 283 -28.88 -1.10 24.71
CA GLU A 283 -28.47 -0.49 25.96
C GLU A 283 -27.69 -1.49 26.83
N GLY A 284 -26.69 -1.01 27.54
CA GLY A 284 -25.87 -1.82 28.43
C GLY A 284 -24.72 -2.56 27.72
N THR A 285 -24.35 -3.71 28.27
CA THR A 285 -23.27 -4.57 27.74
C THR A 285 -23.84 -5.74 26.94
N LEU A 286 -23.00 -6.38 26.13
CA LEU A 286 -23.44 -7.51 25.28
C LEU A 286 -23.93 -8.71 26.07
N ASP A 287 -23.31 -9.01 27.22
CA ASP A 287 -23.78 -10.04 28.14
C ASP A 287 -25.15 -9.72 28.76
N GLN A 288 -25.41 -8.43 29.03
CA GLN A 288 -26.75 -7.97 29.47
C GLN A 288 -27.76 -8.15 28.36
N LEU A 289 -27.42 -7.82 27.12
CA LEU A 289 -28.26 -8.07 25.96
C LEU A 289 -28.61 -9.54 25.81
N TYR A 290 -27.59 -10.41 25.85
CA TYR A 290 -27.75 -11.87 25.78
C TYR A 290 -28.72 -12.42 26.82
N ASN A 291 -28.56 -11.97 28.05
CA ASN A 291 -29.37 -12.48 29.17
C ASN A 291 -30.79 -11.83 29.29
N LYS A 292 -30.95 -10.61 28.80
CA LYS A 292 -32.25 -9.87 28.97
C LYS A 292 -33.12 -9.85 27.72
N ASP A 293 -32.49 -9.82 26.53
CA ASP A 293 -33.15 -9.75 25.23
C ASP A 293 -32.48 -10.64 24.20
N PHE A 294 -32.71 -11.93 24.33
CA PHE A 294 -32.14 -12.95 23.47
C PHE A 294 -32.50 -12.77 21.99
N LYS A 295 -33.73 -12.32 21.71
CA LYS A 295 -34.16 -12.01 20.35
C LYS A 295 -33.27 -10.94 19.70
N LYS A 296 -33.06 -9.83 20.38
CA LYS A 296 -32.23 -8.73 19.90
C LYS A 296 -30.75 -9.13 19.82
N PHE A 297 -30.30 -10.02 20.70
CA PHE A 297 -28.96 -10.60 20.62
C PHE A 297 -28.74 -11.41 19.32
N ILE A 298 -29.75 -12.18 18.91
CA ILE A 298 -29.71 -12.91 17.62
C ILE A 298 -29.66 -11.92 16.46
N GLU A 299 -30.50 -10.88 16.47
CA GLU A 299 -30.51 -9.82 15.47
C GLU A 299 -29.14 -9.13 15.38
N TYR A 300 -28.54 -8.85 16.52
CA TYR A 300 -27.21 -8.20 16.60
C TYR A 300 -26.14 -9.03 15.91
N ASN A 301 -26.00 -10.31 16.23
CA ASN A 301 -25.00 -11.18 15.62
C ASN A 301 -25.21 -11.36 14.11
N ARG A 302 -26.47 -11.52 13.66
CA ARG A 302 -26.78 -11.57 12.22
C ARG A 302 -26.46 -10.28 11.50
N GLN A 303 -26.80 -9.14 12.09
CA GLN A 303 -26.56 -7.83 11.49
C GLN A 303 -25.05 -7.54 11.34
N ASP A 304 -24.23 -7.93 12.29
CA ASP A 304 -22.78 -7.75 12.18
C ASP A 304 -22.21 -8.51 10.98
N THR A 305 -22.62 -9.75 10.79
CA THR A 305 -22.22 -10.54 9.62
C THR A 305 -22.74 -9.93 8.32
N MET A 306 -24.02 -9.55 8.27
CA MET A 306 -24.63 -8.99 7.06
C MET A 306 -24.10 -7.60 6.73
N LEU A 307 -23.73 -6.79 7.73
CA LEU A 307 -23.09 -5.50 7.51
C LEU A 307 -21.74 -5.68 6.80
N LEU A 308 -20.95 -6.65 7.23
CA LEU A 308 -19.68 -7.01 6.56
C LEU A 308 -19.94 -7.45 5.11
N VAL A 309 -20.95 -8.27 4.87
CA VAL A 309 -21.33 -8.72 3.51
C VAL A 309 -21.69 -7.51 2.63
N LYS A 310 -22.45 -6.55 3.13
CA LYS A 310 -22.80 -5.32 2.40
C LYS A 310 -21.57 -4.47 2.07
N ILE A 311 -20.66 -4.32 3.01
CA ILE A 311 -19.36 -3.65 2.79
C ILE A 311 -18.60 -4.36 1.68
N HIS A 312 -18.49 -5.69 1.75
CA HIS A 312 -17.82 -6.49 0.73
C HIS A 312 -18.48 -6.37 -0.64
N ASN A 313 -19.80 -6.42 -0.71
CA ASN A 313 -20.54 -6.31 -1.98
C ASN A 313 -20.28 -4.97 -2.68
N LYS A 314 -20.01 -3.91 -1.91
CA LYS A 314 -19.61 -2.61 -2.45
C LYS A 314 -18.13 -2.58 -2.86
N LEU A 315 -17.23 -3.04 -1.99
CA LEU A 315 -15.78 -2.83 -2.14
C LEU A 315 -15.09 -3.94 -2.93
N LYS A 316 -15.56 -5.19 -2.84
CA LYS A 316 -14.99 -6.36 -3.55
C LYS A 316 -13.50 -6.62 -3.30
N PHE A 317 -13.02 -6.35 -2.09
CA PHE A 317 -11.59 -6.45 -1.78
C PHE A 317 -11.05 -7.90 -1.76
N LEU A 318 -11.91 -8.90 -1.49
CA LEU A 318 -11.50 -10.30 -1.61
C LEU A 318 -11.24 -10.71 -3.06
N GLU A 319 -12.14 -10.33 -3.98
CA GLU A 319 -11.93 -10.59 -5.41
C GLU A 319 -10.71 -9.85 -5.95
N LEU A 320 -10.47 -8.62 -5.48
CA LEU A 320 -9.29 -7.86 -5.84
C LEU A 320 -8.01 -8.57 -5.39
N ALA A 321 -7.96 -9.04 -4.14
CA ALA A 321 -6.84 -9.80 -3.60
C ALA A 321 -6.63 -11.12 -4.35
N ASN A 322 -7.71 -11.82 -4.68
CA ASN A 322 -7.67 -13.05 -5.44
C ASN A 322 -7.10 -12.86 -6.85
N GLN A 323 -7.51 -11.80 -7.54
CA GLN A 323 -6.94 -11.44 -8.85
C GLN A 323 -5.44 -11.11 -8.75
N LEU A 324 -5.04 -10.34 -7.75
CA LEU A 324 -3.62 -10.03 -7.50
C LEU A 324 -2.79 -11.29 -7.27
N ALA A 325 -3.30 -12.25 -6.51
CA ALA A 325 -2.61 -13.51 -6.25
C ALA A 325 -2.40 -14.30 -7.55
N HIS A 326 -3.42 -14.44 -8.38
CA HIS A 326 -3.37 -15.22 -9.62
C HIS A 326 -2.54 -14.53 -10.71
N GLU A 327 -2.62 -13.23 -10.86
CA GLU A 327 -1.79 -12.45 -11.78
C GLU A 327 -0.28 -12.66 -11.51
N ASN A 328 0.09 -12.86 -10.27
CA ASN A 328 1.49 -12.97 -9.85
C ASN A 328 1.89 -14.38 -9.40
N THR A 329 1.02 -15.37 -9.58
CA THR A 329 1.24 -16.78 -9.21
C THR A 329 1.72 -16.98 -7.78
N VAL A 330 1.06 -16.30 -6.85
CA VAL A 330 1.27 -16.43 -5.41
C VAL A 330 -0.02 -16.84 -4.71
N LEU A 331 0.05 -17.21 -3.44
CA LEU A 331 -1.11 -17.56 -2.64
C LEU A 331 -1.86 -16.33 -2.17
N LEU A 332 -3.16 -16.48 -1.92
CA LEU A 332 -4.02 -15.37 -1.50
C LEU A 332 -3.49 -14.63 -0.26
N PRO A 333 -3.05 -15.27 0.84
CA PRO A 333 -2.46 -14.56 1.96
C PRO A 333 -1.18 -13.78 1.64
N THR A 334 -0.44 -14.21 0.62
CA THR A 334 0.82 -13.58 0.21
C THR A 334 0.63 -12.15 -0.29
N VAL A 335 -0.52 -11.81 -0.86
CA VAL A 335 -0.81 -10.47 -1.38
C VAL A 335 -0.95 -9.42 -0.27
N MET A 336 -1.08 -9.83 0.98
CA MET A 336 -1.05 -8.91 2.13
C MET A 336 0.33 -8.27 2.33
N GLY A 337 1.41 -8.92 1.87
CA GLY A 337 2.74 -8.35 1.72
C GLY A 337 3.04 -7.98 0.26
N SER A 338 3.86 -6.97 0.02
CA SER A 338 4.21 -6.55 -1.34
C SER A 338 5.43 -7.26 -1.91
N VAL A 339 6.41 -7.62 -1.07
CA VAL A 339 7.73 -8.10 -1.53
C VAL A 339 7.64 -9.39 -2.33
N ALA A 340 7.05 -10.44 -1.77
CA ALA A 340 6.97 -11.74 -2.44
C ALA A 340 6.11 -11.69 -3.72
N MET A 341 5.02 -10.92 -3.69
CA MET A 341 4.17 -10.71 -4.87
C MET A 341 4.93 -10.03 -6.01
N ILE A 342 5.62 -8.94 -5.72
CA ILE A 342 6.40 -8.20 -6.74
C ILE A 342 7.60 -9.02 -7.23
N GLU A 343 8.29 -9.75 -6.35
CA GLU A 343 9.36 -10.66 -6.76
C GLU A 343 8.88 -11.69 -7.80
N MET A 344 7.72 -12.31 -7.56
CA MET A 344 7.15 -13.28 -8.50
C MET A 344 6.68 -12.64 -9.80
N ALA A 345 6.15 -11.43 -9.75
CA ALA A 345 5.80 -10.67 -10.95
C ALA A 345 7.04 -10.42 -11.83
N ILE A 346 8.15 -10.01 -11.24
CA ILE A 346 9.41 -9.76 -11.94
C ILE A 346 10.02 -11.06 -12.46
N LEU A 347 9.97 -12.14 -11.67
CA LEU A 347 10.45 -13.47 -12.08
C LEU A 347 9.67 -13.95 -13.30
N ASN A 348 8.35 -13.88 -13.29
CA ASN A 348 7.52 -14.29 -14.42
C ASN A 348 7.80 -13.46 -15.68
N GLU A 349 8.00 -12.15 -15.54
CA GLU A 349 8.39 -11.26 -16.63
C GLU A 349 9.77 -11.64 -17.21
N ALA A 350 10.74 -11.91 -16.35
CA ALA A 350 12.08 -12.37 -16.78
C ALA A 350 12.00 -13.69 -17.54
N HIS A 351 11.21 -14.65 -17.05
CA HIS A 351 10.99 -15.94 -17.72
C HIS A 351 10.33 -15.77 -19.09
N GLU A 352 9.35 -14.89 -19.22
CA GLU A 352 8.71 -14.57 -20.51
C GLU A 352 9.72 -14.03 -21.54
N ARG A 353 10.74 -13.28 -21.06
CA ARG A 353 11.85 -12.80 -21.88
C ARG A 353 12.99 -13.83 -22.07
N GLY A 354 12.83 -15.05 -21.56
CA GLY A 354 13.85 -16.10 -21.64
C GLY A 354 15.05 -15.89 -20.72
N MET A 355 14.89 -15.12 -19.64
CA MET A 355 15.95 -14.81 -18.68
C MET A 355 15.63 -15.37 -17.29
N VAL A 356 16.67 -15.58 -16.48
CA VAL A 356 16.55 -16.01 -15.09
C VAL A 356 17.07 -14.94 -14.15
N VAL A 357 16.54 -14.93 -12.92
CA VAL A 357 16.83 -13.89 -11.92
C VAL A 357 17.83 -14.40 -10.87
N PRO A 358 18.66 -13.51 -10.30
CA PRO A 358 19.65 -13.92 -9.30
C PRO A 358 18.99 -14.32 -7.98
N ASP A 359 19.73 -15.08 -7.17
CA ASP A 359 19.37 -15.33 -5.77
C ASP A 359 19.35 -14.03 -4.96
N LYS A 360 18.64 -14.04 -3.85
CA LYS A 360 18.67 -12.94 -2.87
C LYS A 360 20.09 -12.75 -2.35
N LYS A 361 20.53 -11.51 -2.28
CA LYS A 361 21.83 -11.17 -1.68
C LYS A 361 21.81 -11.57 -0.20
N ARG A 362 22.84 -12.28 0.26
CA ARG A 362 23.02 -12.57 1.68
C ARG A 362 23.41 -11.28 2.39
N LYS A 363 22.85 -11.05 3.59
CA LYS A 363 23.34 -9.98 4.47
C LYS A 363 24.79 -10.26 4.78
N ILE A 364 25.67 -9.31 4.47
CA ILE A 364 27.03 -9.29 5.00
C ILE A 364 26.87 -8.60 6.36
N ASP A 365 27.20 -9.30 7.45
CA ASP A 365 27.00 -8.88 8.84
C ASP A 365 27.72 -7.58 9.26
N ASN A 366 28.38 -6.87 8.35
CA ASN A 366 29.13 -5.65 8.61
C ASN A 366 28.46 -4.34 8.14
N ASP A 367 27.23 -4.37 7.63
CA ASP A 367 26.48 -3.18 7.27
C ASP A 367 25.49 -2.82 8.41
N ASP A 368 26.05 -2.54 9.61
CA ASP A 368 25.29 -2.09 10.78
C ASP A 368 24.73 -0.64 10.66
N GLU A 369 24.95 0.04 9.58
CA GLU A 369 24.19 1.21 9.19
C GLU A 369 23.02 0.76 8.33
N ALA A 370 21.88 0.53 8.97
CA ALA A 370 20.57 0.49 8.30
C ALA A 370 20.43 1.82 7.53
N GLN A 371 20.86 1.78 6.28
CA GLN A 371 20.94 2.96 5.45
C GLN A 371 19.53 3.21 4.92
N GLN A 372 18.81 4.07 5.64
CA GLN A 372 17.55 4.60 5.14
C GLN A 372 17.75 5.14 3.73
N ALA A 373 16.90 4.71 2.80
CA ALA A 373 16.83 5.36 1.50
C ALA A 373 16.47 6.84 1.69
N ALA A 374 16.97 7.68 0.80
CA ALA A 374 16.62 9.09 0.79
C ALA A 374 15.09 9.27 0.75
N GLY A 375 14.53 10.06 1.65
CA GLY A 375 13.10 10.36 1.68
C GLY A 375 12.68 11.30 0.55
N ALA A 376 11.38 11.38 0.30
CA ALA A 376 10.81 12.30 -0.67
C ALA A 376 11.07 13.78 -0.31
N PHE A 377 11.01 14.66 -1.32
CA PHE A 377 11.04 16.09 -1.10
C PHE A 377 9.72 16.57 -0.47
N VAL A 378 9.81 17.32 0.61
CA VAL A 378 8.67 18.01 1.23
C VAL A 378 9.08 19.43 1.53
N ALA A 379 8.48 20.39 0.82
CA ALA A 379 8.75 21.80 1.03
C ALA A 379 8.20 22.27 2.39
N THR A 380 8.78 23.33 2.95
CA THR A 380 8.16 24.05 4.05
C THR A 380 7.02 24.89 3.49
N PRO A 381 5.77 24.74 3.95
CA PRO A 381 4.67 25.52 3.42
C PRO A 381 4.75 26.98 3.81
N LYS A 382 4.24 27.85 2.96
CA LYS A 382 3.92 29.23 3.35
C LYS A 382 2.73 29.20 4.29
N LYS A 383 2.99 29.42 5.56
CA LYS A 383 1.98 29.33 6.62
C LYS A 383 0.91 30.41 6.46
N GLY A 384 -0.32 30.04 6.79
CA GLY A 384 -1.46 30.95 6.82
C GLY A 384 -2.56 30.61 5.83
N MET A 385 -3.42 31.58 5.63
CA MET A 385 -4.53 31.51 4.68
C MET A 385 -4.05 31.85 3.27
N HIS A 386 -4.50 31.05 2.30
CA HIS A 386 -4.26 31.31 0.88
C HIS A 386 -5.56 31.17 0.07
N GLU A 387 -5.70 32.04 -0.90
CA GLU A 387 -6.85 32.04 -1.80
C GLU A 387 -6.47 31.43 -3.15
N TRP A 388 -7.41 30.77 -3.78
CA TRP A 388 -7.27 30.24 -5.14
C TRP A 388 -6.05 29.32 -5.32
N VAL A 389 -5.94 28.34 -4.45
CA VAL A 389 -4.84 27.35 -4.48
C VAL A 389 -5.18 26.24 -5.44
N GLY A 390 -4.30 26.01 -6.42
CA GLY A 390 -4.32 24.85 -7.30
C GLY A 390 -3.27 23.83 -6.89
N ALA A 391 -3.51 22.57 -7.19
CA ALA A 391 -2.52 21.50 -7.05
C ALA A 391 -2.28 20.83 -8.40
N VAL A 392 -1.01 20.67 -8.74
CA VAL A 392 -0.53 19.88 -9.87
C VAL A 392 0.24 18.69 -9.33
N ASP A 393 -0.09 17.52 -9.81
CA ASP A 393 0.43 16.24 -9.33
C ASP A 393 1.07 15.43 -10.46
N ILE A 394 2.22 14.81 -10.19
CA ILE A 394 2.88 13.92 -11.15
C ILE A 394 2.31 12.51 -11.00
N ASN A 395 1.80 12.00 -12.09
CA ASN A 395 1.19 10.66 -12.13
C ASN A 395 2.21 9.57 -11.84
N SER A 396 2.04 8.83 -10.73
CA SER A 396 2.89 7.68 -10.37
C SER A 396 4.38 8.03 -10.48
N LEU A 397 4.83 9.05 -9.76
CA LEU A 397 6.18 9.63 -9.89
C LEU A 397 7.27 8.55 -9.88
N TYR A 398 7.36 7.73 -8.85
CA TYR A 398 8.46 6.77 -8.71
C TYR A 398 8.46 5.67 -9.78
N PRO A 399 7.34 5.02 -10.11
CA PRO A 399 7.29 4.13 -11.26
C PRO A 399 7.66 4.83 -12.58
N SER A 400 7.26 6.07 -12.77
CA SER A 400 7.60 6.85 -13.96
C SER A 400 9.08 7.19 -14.04
N VAL A 401 9.73 7.50 -12.93
CA VAL A 401 11.18 7.74 -12.85
C VAL A 401 11.95 6.46 -13.17
N ILE A 402 11.56 5.32 -12.63
CA ILE A 402 12.18 4.02 -12.92
C ILE A 402 12.08 3.71 -14.42
N ARG A 403 10.93 3.97 -15.03
CA ARG A 403 10.71 3.76 -16.46
C ARG A 403 11.53 4.74 -17.32
N ALA A 404 11.48 6.02 -16.98
CA ALA A 404 12.15 7.07 -17.76
C ALA A 404 13.67 6.94 -17.76
N LEU A 405 14.27 6.55 -16.65
CA LEU A 405 15.71 6.37 -16.49
C LEU A 405 16.15 4.91 -16.59
N ASN A 406 15.26 4.02 -17.00
CA ASN A 406 15.55 2.59 -17.21
C ASN A 406 16.29 1.96 -16.02
N MET A 407 15.81 2.24 -14.81
CA MET A 407 16.49 1.84 -13.56
C MET A 407 16.25 0.37 -13.23
N ALA A 408 17.29 -0.43 -13.36
CA ALA A 408 17.31 -1.84 -12.99
C ALA A 408 18.74 -2.24 -12.63
N GLY A 409 18.91 -3.34 -11.88
CA GLY A 409 20.23 -3.83 -11.51
C GLY A 409 21.12 -4.16 -12.74
N GLU A 410 20.51 -4.73 -13.78
CA GLU A 410 21.17 -5.10 -15.03
C GLU A 410 21.48 -3.93 -15.97
N THR A 411 20.93 -2.75 -15.72
CA THR A 411 21.17 -1.54 -16.53
C THR A 411 22.19 -0.59 -15.92
N ILE A 412 22.64 -0.83 -14.70
CA ILE A 412 23.66 -0.01 -14.05
C ILE A 412 24.99 -0.21 -14.77
N ILE A 413 25.63 0.90 -15.18
CA ILE A 413 26.97 0.92 -15.78
C ILE A 413 28.03 1.21 -14.73
N ALA A 414 27.78 2.22 -13.89
CA ALA A 414 28.72 2.66 -12.88
C ALA A 414 28.03 3.49 -11.79
N GLN A 415 28.72 3.60 -10.65
CA GLN A 415 28.36 4.51 -9.57
C GLN A 415 29.45 5.54 -9.39
N VAL A 416 29.08 6.80 -9.42
CA VAL A 416 30.01 7.90 -9.10
C VAL A 416 29.99 8.12 -7.58
N ARG A 417 31.17 8.20 -7.00
CA ARG A 417 31.35 8.52 -5.58
C ARG A 417 32.49 9.51 -5.40
N GLN A 418 32.56 10.09 -4.23
CA GLN A 418 33.68 10.94 -3.90
C GLN A 418 34.97 10.13 -3.77
N THR A 419 36.08 10.71 -4.20
CA THR A 419 37.39 10.07 -4.06
C THR A 419 37.80 10.05 -2.57
N LEU A 420 38.00 8.85 -2.03
CA LEU A 420 38.30 8.64 -0.63
C LEU A 420 39.79 8.86 -0.38
N THR A 421 40.16 10.05 0.11
CA THR A 421 41.48 10.34 0.69
C THR A 421 41.34 10.47 2.21
N ASP A 422 42.42 10.17 2.97
CA ASP A 422 42.39 10.33 4.44
C ASP A 422 42.01 11.75 4.88
N LYS A 423 42.48 12.74 4.14
CA LYS A 423 42.12 14.16 4.37
C LYS A 423 40.64 14.38 4.13
N TYR A 424 40.13 13.86 3.02
CA TYR A 424 38.72 13.98 2.67
C TYR A 424 37.80 13.32 3.69
N MET A 425 38.13 12.10 4.13
CA MET A 425 37.35 11.37 5.14
C MET A 425 37.29 12.13 6.49
N LYS A 426 38.41 12.71 6.91
CA LYS A 426 38.48 13.53 8.13
C LYS A 426 37.66 14.81 7.98
N ASP A 427 37.77 15.53 6.88
CA ASP A 427 37.02 16.74 6.60
C ASP A 427 35.51 16.46 6.48
N LYS A 428 35.12 15.36 5.84
CA LYS A 428 33.73 14.92 5.72
C LYS A 428 33.17 14.54 7.09
N ALA A 429 33.88 13.77 7.88
CA ALA A 429 33.45 13.39 9.24
C ALA A 429 33.27 14.62 10.15
N LEU A 430 34.17 15.61 10.08
CA LEU A 430 34.07 16.86 10.83
C LEU A 430 32.87 17.71 10.38
N LYS A 431 32.65 17.86 9.05
CA LYS A 431 31.51 18.61 8.51
C LYS A 431 30.18 17.93 8.83
N LEU A 432 30.12 16.60 8.73
CA LEU A 432 28.95 15.81 9.08
C LEU A 432 28.63 15.89 10.58
N GLY A 433 29.64 15.84 11.43
CA GLY A 433 29.49 16.01 12.89
C GLY A 433 28.98 17.38 13.28
N ALA A 434 29.57 18.45 12.70
CA ALA A 434 29.14 19.83 12.93
C ALA A 434 27.71 20.08 12.42
N ALA A 435 27.38 19.58 11.26
CA ALA A 435 26.04 19.72 10.66
C ALA A 435 24.99 18.91 11.43
N LYS A 436 25.31 17.71 11.92
CA LYS A 436 24.44 16.96 12.84
C LYS A 436 24.11 17.71 14.11
N LYS A 437 25.11 18.41 14.67
CA LYS A 437 24.91 19.24 15.85
C LYS A 437 23.99 20.42 15.57
N ARG A 438 24.21 21.16 14.47
CA ARG A 438 23.38 22.31 14.06
C ARG A 438 21.95 21.89 13.67
N ALA A 439 21.78 20.76 13.02
CA ALA A 439 20.44 20.23 12.68
C ALA A 439 19.63 19.89 13.93
N LYS A 440 20.28 19.38 14.99
CA LYS A 440 19.64 19.18 16.30
C LYS A 440 19.28 20.51 17.00
N GLU A 441 19.95 21.60 16.68
CA GLU A 441 19.66 22.93 17.16
C GLU A 441 18.59 23.68 16.34
N GLY A 442 17.98 23.03 15.36
CA GLY A 442 16.85 23.55 14.57
C GLY A 442 17.25 24.25 13.28
N ASP A 443 18.49 24.13 12.81
CA ASP A 443 18.94 24.66 11.53
C ASP A 443 18.51 23.72 10.37
N GLU A 444 17.32 23.94 9.84
CA GLU A 444 16.73 23.13 8.75
C GLU A 444 17.56 23.16 7.47
N VAL A 445 18.21 24.29 7.16
CA VAL A 445 19.01 24.44 5.92
C VAL A 445 20.27 23.57 6.00
N THR A 446 20.96 23.61 7.12
CA THR A 446 22.15 22.77 7.32
C THR A 446 21.77 21.28 7.39
N GLY A 447 20.62 20.96 7.96
CA GLY A 447 20.08 19.60 7.97
C GLY A 447 19.78 19.06 6.56
N ALA A 448 19.23 19.88 5.69
CA ALA A 448 18.95 19.54 4.30
C ALA A 448 20.23 19.30 3.49
N ILE A 449 21.23 20.17 3.63
CA ILE A 449 22.54 20.03 2.96
C ILE A 449 23.26 18.75 3.42
N LEU A 450 23.23 18.48 4.71
CA LEU A 450 23.80 17.26 5.28
C LEU A 450 23.13 16.02 4.68
N TRP A 451 21.81 16.05 4.62
CA TRP A 451 21.01 14.95 4.12
C TRP A 451 21.30 14.66 2.64
N GLU A 452 21.35 15.70 1.80
CA GLU A 452 21.72 15.59 0.38
C GLU A 452 23.14 15.04 0.19
N GLY A 453 24.06 15.47 1.03
CA GLY A 453 25.46 15.00 0.99
C GLY A 453 25.64 13.53 1.33
N LEU A 454 24.73 12.92 2.10
CA LEU A 454 24.79 11.50 2.45
C LEU A 454 24.40 10.56 1.28
N PHE A 455 23.68 11.07 0.30
CA PHE A 455 23.02 10.23 -0.72
C PHE A 455 23.55 10.43 -2.16
N GLY A 456 24.65 11.13 -2.35
CA GLY A 456 25.27 11.33 -3.67
C GLY A 456 24.77 12.54 -4.44
N ALA A 457 23.92 13.37 -3.87
CA ALA A 457 23.42 14.59 -4.52
C ALA A 457 24.52 15.65 -4.76
N LEU A 458 25.55 15.66 -3.91
CA LEU A 458 26.68 16.57 -4.07
C LEU A 458 27.55 16.20 -5.27
N GLU A 459 27.77 14.91 -5.51
CA GLU A 459 28.49 14.40 -6.68
C GLU A 459 27.72 14.73 -7.97
N TYR A 460 26.41 14.51 -7.97
CA TYR A 460 25.56 14.90 -9.08
C TYR A 460 25.63 16.40 -9.36
N SER A 461 25.55 17.24 -8.32
CA SER A 461 25.64 18.68 -8.45
C SER A 461 26.99 19.12 -9.03
N ALA A 462 28.10 18.56 -8.56
CA ALA A 462 29.43 18.84 -9.07
C ALA A 462 29.56 18.48 -10.57
N ILE A 463 28.99 17.33 -10.98
CA ILE A 463 28.96 16.90 -12.38
C ILE A 463 28.14 17.88 -13.22
N MET A 464 26.94 18.25 -12.77
CA MET A 464 26.08 19.16 -13.52
C MET A 464 26.67 20.58 -13.64
N ASN A 465 27.44 21.01 -12.65
CA ASN A 465 28.20 22.28 -12.68
C ASN A 465 29.50 22.17 -13.48
N GLN A 466 29.83 21.00 -13.99
CA GLN A 466 31.06 20.72 -14.77
C GLN A 466 32.33 21.17 -14.05
N GLU A 467 32.43 20.87 -12.76
CA GLU A 467 33.53 21.27 -11.92
C GLU A 467 34.84 20.56 -12.34
N ARG A 468 35.85 21.35 -12.73
CA ARG A 468 37.16 20.81 -13.18
C ARG A 468 38.06 20.44 -12.01
N GLY A 469 37.92 21.13 -10.86
CA GLY A 469 38.72 20.92 -9.68
C GLY A 469 38.22 19.81 -8.76
N THR A 470 37.01 19.33 -8.97
CA THR A 470 36.39 18.25 -8.15
C THR A 470 36.69 16.89 -8.79
N ILE A 471 37.54 16.10 -8.15
CA ILE A 471 37.88 14.74 -8.58
C ILE A 471 36.95 13.75 -7.91
N LEU A 472 36.32 12.93 -8.72
CA LEU A 472 35.39 11.88 -8.29
C LEU A 472 35.88 10.51 -8.77
N THR A 473 35.43 9.45 -8.14
CA THR A 473 35.72 8.08 -8.53
C THR A 473 34.49 7.46 -9.19
N VAL A 474 34.68 6.86 -10.33
CA VAL A 474 33.68 6.10 -11.07
C VAL A 474 33.94 4.63 -10.90
N ASP A 475 33.09 3.94 -10.13
CA ASP A 475 33.15 2.50 -9.93
C ASP A 475 32.25 1.82 -10.96
N TYR A 476 32.88 1.16 -11.95
CA TYR A 476 32.17 0.41 -12.99
C TYR A 476 31.70 -0.96 -12.47
N GLU A 477 30.59 -1.45 -13.02
CA GLU A 477 30.08 -2.79 -12.71
C GLU A 477 31.01 -3.93 -13.13
N ASP A 478 31.94 -3.70 -14.03
CA ASP A 478 33.00 -4.66 -14.41
C ASP A 478 34.17 -4.72 -13.40
N GLY A 479 34.12 -3.98 -12.31
CA GLY A 479 35.10 -3.96 -11.24
C GLY A 479 36.21 -2.91 -11.38
N ARG A 480 36.23 -2.13 -12.47
CA ARG A 480 37.20 -1.03 -12.64
C ARG A 480 36.77 0.18 -11.79
N SER A 481 37.75 0.86 -11.22
CA SER A 481 37.58 2.17 -10.58
C SER A 481 38.48 3.19 -11.25
N VAL A 482 37.89 4.31 -11.70
CA VAL A 482 38.63 5.34 -12.43
C VAL A 482 38.37 6.69 -11.76
N GLU A 483 39.44 7.43 -11.47
CA GLU A 483 39.36 8.82 -10.99
C GLU A 483 39.33 9.78 -12.16
N MET A 484 38.37 10.72 -12.13
CA MET A 484 38.26 11.77 -13.14
C MET A 484 37.57 13.01 -12.56
N SER A 485 37.74 14.14 -13.20
CA SER A 485 37.04 15.35 -12.79
C SER A 485 35.53 15.27 -13.05
N ALA A 486 34.75 16.00 -12.27
CA ALA A 486 33.31 16.09 -12.50
C ALA A 486 32.99 16.57 -13.92
N ALA A 487 33.78 17.50 -14.48
CA ALA A 487 33.63 17.95 -15.87
C ALA A 487 33.87 16.83 -16.90
N GLU A 488 34.84 15.94 -16.66
CA GLU A 488 35.09 14.78 -17.52
C GLU A 488 33.97 13.76 -17.44
N ILE A 489 33.40 13.54 -16.26
CA ILE A 489 32.21 12.68 -16.07
C ILE A 489 31.04 13.24 -16.84
N TRP A 490 30.81 14.56 -16.75
CA TRP A 490 29.75 15.21 -17.53
C TRP A 490 29.92 14.95 -19.04
N LYS A 491 31.10 15.16 -19.58
CA LYS A 491 31.39 14.87 -21.00
C LYS A 491 31.16 13.40 -21.36
N MET A 492 31.55 12.51 -20.47
CA MET A 492 31.39 11.07 -20.69
C MET A 492 29.92 10.65 -20.82
N VAL A 493 28.99 11.30 -20.10
CA VAL A 493 27.57 10.98 -20.13
C VAL A 493 26.81 11.87 -21.13
N PHE A 494 26.99 13.18 -21.07
CA PHE A 494 26.16 14.16 -21.80
C PHE A 494 26.70 14.57 -23.18
N ASP A 495 28.00 14.45 -23.38
CA ASP A 495 28.67 14.86 -24.62
C ASP A 495 29.39 13.67 -25.31
N SER A 496 28.86 12.50 -25.14
CA SER A 496 29.28 11.28 -25.82
C SER A 496 28.10 10.60 -26.49
N HIS A 497 28.36 9.77 -27.49
CA HIS A 497 27.30 9.01 -28.16
C HIS A 497 26.93 7.71 -27.43
N LYS A 498 27.32 7.56 -26.17
CA LYS A 498 26.96 6.39 -25.35
C LYS A 498 25.51 6.45 -24.90
N PRO A 499 24.78 5.32 -24.87
CA PRO A 499 23.38 5.27 -24.46
C PRO A 499 23.26 5.30 -22.94
N TRP A 500 23.81 6.32 -22.29
CA TRP A 500 23.90 6.44 -20.85
C TRP A 500 23.10 7.61 -20.29
N MET A 501 22.55 7.41 -19.10
CA MET A 501 21.86 8.43 -18.33
C MET A 501 22.47 8.51 -16.94
N LEU A 502 22.47 9.71 -16.35
CA LEU A 502 22.95 9.98 -15.00
C LEU A 502 21.78 10.29 -14.08
N SER A 503 21.60 9.50 -13.03
CA SER A 503 20.62 9.79 -11.97
C SER A 503 21.15 10.82 -10.95
N ALA A 504 20.24 11.41 -10.18
CA ALA A 504 20.59 12.49 -9.25
C ALA A 504 21.44 12.07 -8.03
N ASN A 505 21.76 10.80 -7.88
CA ASN A 505 22.72 10.28 -6.89
C ASN A 505 24.04 9.81 -7.49
N GLY A 506 24.30 10.10 -8.77
CA GLY A 506 25.53 9.72 -9.45
C GLY A 506 25.57 8.29 -10.00
N THR A 507 24.46 7.58 -10.03
CA THR A 507 24.39 6.28 -10.71
C THR A 507 24.17 6.46 -12.20
N ILE A 508 24.97 5.77 -13.02
CA ILE A 508 24.88 5.79 -14.48
C ILE A 508 24.12 4.55 -14.94
N PHE A 509 23.04 4.75 -15.67
CA PHE A 509 22.21 3.71 -16.26
C PHE A 509 22.35 3.70 -17.79
N SER A 510 22.29 2.52 -18.37
CA SER A 510 22.21 2.35 -19.82
C SER A 510 20.75 2.27 -20.28
N TYR A 511 20.44 2.87 -21.42
CA TYR A 511 19.17 2.66 -22.13
C TYR A 511 19.33 1.85 -23.43
N GLU A 512 20.45 1.18 -23.61
CA GLU A 512 20.68 0.32 -24.77
C GLU A 512 19.69 -0.84 -24.83
N LYS A 513 19.39 -1.44 -23.67
CA LYS A 513 18.38 -2.48 -23.49
C LYS A 513 17.42 -2.10 -22.37
N GLU A 514 16.14 -2.34 -22.59
CA GLU A 514 15.13 -2.15 -21.55
C GLU A 514 15.33 -3.15 -20.42
N GLY A 515 15.43 -2.65 -19.18
CA GLY A 515 15.48 -3.49 -17.99
C GLY A 515 14.16 -4.24 -17.75
N VAL A 516 14.23 -5.36 -17.02
CA VAL A 516 13.04 -6.19 -16.73
C VAL A 516 12.00 -5.40 -15.94
N VAL A 517 12.42 -4.74 -14.85
CA VAL A 517 11.51 -3.94 -14.01
C VAL A 517 10.93 -2.74 -14.76
N PRO A 518 11.71 -1.88 -15.43
CA PRO A 518 11.15 -0.79 -16.22
C PRO A 518 10.16 -1.26 -17.27
N GLY A 519 10.46 -2.33 -17.98
CA GLY A 519 9.59 -2.91 -19.00
C GLY A 519 8.27 -3.46 -18.42
N LEU A 520 8.34 -4.14 -17.29
CA LEU A 520 7.17 -4.63 -16.55
C LEU A 520 6.26 -3.46 -16.11
N LEU A 521 6.84 -2.41 -15.53
CA LEU A 521 6.09 -1.21 -15.12
C LEU A 521 5.46 -0.50 -16.33
N THR A 522 6.15 -0.45 -17.45
CA THR A 522 5.62 0.13 -18.70
C THR A 522 4.42 -0.68 -19.21
N ARG A 523 4.50 -2.00 -19.19
CA ARG A 523 3.40 -2.89 -19.58
C ARG A 523 2.19 -2.69 -18.64
N TRP A 524 2.38 -2.71 -17.34
CA TRP A 524 1.30 -2.48 -16.37
C TRP A 524 0.64 -1.10 -16.52
N TYR A 525 1.43 -0.07 -16.77
CA TYR A 525 0.88 1.27 -16.99
C TYR A 525 0.02 1.32 -18.27
N SER A 526 0.51 0.75 -19.36
CA SER A 526 -0.22 0.70 -20.64
C SER A 526 -1.51 -0.12 -20.52
N GLU A 527 -1.45 -1.29 -19.90
CA GLU A 527 -2.62 -2.14 -19.63
C GLU A 527 -3.65 -1.43 -18.75
N ARG A 528 -3.18 -0.68 -17.74
CA ARG A 528 -4.06 0.12 -16.90
C ARG A 528 -4.79 1.20 -17.70
N LYS A 529 -4.09 1.94 -18.55
CA LYS A 529 -4.69 2.99 -19.40
C LYS A 529 -5.72 2.43 -20.37
N GLU A 530 -5.41 1.31 -21.00
CA GLU A 530 -6.34 0.61 -21.89
C GLU A 530 -7.58 0.13 -21.14
N THR A 531 -7.38 -0.48 -19.97
CA THR A 531 -8.47 -1.01 -19.14
C THR A 531 -9.36 0.11 -18.59
N GLN A 532 -8.76 1.25 -18.21
CA GLN A 532 -9.53 2.45 -17.81
C GLN A 532 -10.41 2.98 -18.96
N LYS A 533 -9.91 2.95 -20.19
CA LYS A 533 -10.70 3.32 -21.37
C LYS A 533 -11.88 2.37 -21.56
N LYS A 534 -11.62 1.06 -21.51
CA LYS A 534 -12.66 0.03 -21.61
C LYS A 534 -13.71 0.15 -20.50
N ALA A 535 -13.29 0.46 -19.27
CA ALA A 535 -14.21 0.70 -18.14
C ALA A 535 -15.13 1.90 -18.41
N LYS A 536 -14.59 3.00 -18.92
CA LYS A 536 -15.41 4.18 -19.28
C LYS A 536 -16.44 3.86 -20.37
N GLU A 537 -16.03 3.12 -21.39
CA GLU A 537 -16.91 2.69 -22.50
C GLU A 537 -18.00 1.73 -22.05
N ALA A 538 -17.70 0.90 -21.03
CA ALA A 538 -18.62 -0.08 -20.45
C ALA A 538 -19.48 0.49 -19.29
N TYR A 539 -19.42 1.78 -19.01
CA TYR A 539 -20.15 2.38 -17.89
C TYR A 539 -21.66 2.13 -18.00
N GLY A 540 -22.25 1.63 -16.91
CA GLY A 540 -23.67 1.24 -16.87
C GLY A 540 -23.98 -0.17 -17.40
N THR A 541 -22.96 -0.95 -17.76
CA THR A 541 -23.09 -2.37 -18.17
C THR A 541 -22.45 -3.30 -17.15
N ASP A 542 -22.75 -4.59 -17.22
CA ASP A 542 -22.15 -5.64 -16.36
C ASP A 542 -20.62 -5.75 -16.51
N MET A 543 -20.07 -5.30 -17.65
CA MET A 543 -18.65 -5.32 -17.93
C MET A 543 -17.87 -4.18 -17.25
N TYR A 544 -18.54 -3.13 -16.77
CA TYR A 544 -17.87 -2.00 -16.09
C TYR A 544 -17.05 -2.48 -14.90
N GLU A 545 -17.68 -3.25 -14.01
CA GLU A 545 -17.04 -3.75 -12.78
C GLU A 545 -15.84 -4.66 -13.09
N TYR A 546 -15.94 -5.49 -14.11
CA TYR A 546 -14.84 -6.34 -14.58
C TYR A 546 -13.60 -5.52 -14.99
N TYR A 547 -13.79 -4.49 -15.80
CA TYR A 547 -12.68 -3.63 -16.24
C TYR A 547 -12.17 -2.74 -15.12
N ASP A 548 -13.05 -2.22 -14.28
CA ASP A 548 -12.65 -1.35 -13.15
C ASP A 548 -11.77 -2.11 -12.13
N LYS A 549 -12.11 -3.33 -11.80
CA LYS A 549 -11.26 -4.19 -10.95
C LYS A 549 -9.90 -4.47 -11.58
N ARG A 550 -9.84 -4.73 -12.87
CA ARG A 550 -8.58 -5.00 -13.57
C ARG A 550 -7.65 -3.79 -13.61
N GLN A 551 -8.18 -2.59 -13.86
CA GLN A 551 -7.35 -1.38 -13.80
C GLN A 551 -6.87 -1.10 -12.38
N LEU A 552 -7.68 -1.44 -11.37
CA LEU A 552 -7.31 -1.28 -9.96
C LEU A 552 -6.18 -2.25 -9.56
N VAL A 553 -6.22 -3.50 -10.02
CA VAL A 553 -5.10 -4.45 -9.87
C VAL A 553 -3.80 -3.84 -10.38
N ARG A 554 -3.80 -3.27 -11.57
CA ARG A 554 -2.61 -2.62 -12.15
C ARG A 554 -2.15 -1.40 -11.35
N LYS A 555 -3.08 -0.60 -10.84
CA LYS A 555 -2.76 0.52 -9.94
C LYS A 555 -2.05 0.06 -8.68
N ILE A 556 -2.54 -0.98 -8.05
CA ILE A 556 -1.96 -1.54 -6.82
C ILE A 556 -0.57 -2.10 -7.08
N LEU A 557 -0.38 -2.84 -8.17
CA LEU A 557 0.93 -3.37 -8.56
C LEU A 557 1.96 -2.26 -8.78
N LEU A 558 1.60 -1.22 -9.54
CA LEU A 558 2.45 -0.05 -9.78
C LEU A 558 2.85 0.66 -8.47
N ASN A 559 1.88 0.90 -7.59
CA ASN A 559 2.13 1.56 -6.32
C ASN A 559 2.95 0.70 -5.33
N SER A 560 2.81 -0.61 -5.40
CA SER A 560 3.52 -1.56 -4.54
C SER A 560 4.96 -1.81 -4.99
N ALA A 561 5.26 -1.66 -6.27
CA ALA A 561 6.55 -2.01 -6.87
C ALA A 561 7.71 -1.23 -6.23
N TYR A 562 7.60 0.08 -6.10
CA TYR A 562 8.65 0.91 -5.51
C TYR A 562 8.92 0.54 -4.04
N GLY A 563 7.86 0.39 -3.24
CA GLY A 563 7.99 -0.02 -1.83
C GLY A 563 8.65 -1.39 -1.67
N ALA A 564 8.35 -2.33 -2.56
CA ALA A 564 8.99 -3.63 -2.57
C ALA A 564 10.48 -3.54 -2.96
N LEU A 565 10.81 -2.77 -3.99
CA LEU A 565 12.20 -2.59 -4.45
C LEU A 565 13.09 -1.87 -3.43
N LEU A 566 12.51 -1.07 -2.53
CA LEU A 566 13.23 -0.44 -1.41
C LEU A 566 13.41 -1.35 -0.21
N ASN A 567 12.75 -2.49 -0.16
CA ASN A 567 12.85 -3.41 0.96
C ASN A 567 14.11 -4.27 0.84
N GLU A 568 14.97 -4.26 1.86
CA GLU A 568 16.22 -5.05 1.89
C GLU A 568 16.00 -6.58 1.75
N HIS A 569 14.79 -7.06 2.03
CA HIS A 569 14.43 -8.46 1.86
C HIS A 569 13.98 -8.80 0.44
N CYS A 570 13.86 -7.79 -0.43
CA CYS A 570 13.51 -8.01 -1.83
C CYS A 570 14.74 -8.50 -2.62
N ARG A 571 14.54 -9.50 -3.47
CA ARG A 571 15.56 -10.04 -4.39
C ARG A 571 16.19 -8.98 -5.28
N PHE A 572 15.40 -8.01 -5.70
CA PHE A 572 15.79 -6.94 -6.62
C PHE A 572 16.19 -5.65 -5.89
N TYR A 573 16.34 -5.71 -4.57
CA TYR A 573 16.81 -4.56 -3.80
C TYR A 573 18.22 -4.16 -4.22
N ASP A 574 18.35 -2.89 -4.58
CA ASP A 574 19.63 -2.22 -4.78
C ASP A 574 19.52 -0.80 -4.23
N LYS A 575 20.34 -0.47 -3.24
CA LYS A 575 20.36 0.83 -2.61
C LYS A 575 20.57 1.96 -3.60
N ARG A 576 21.41 1.75 -4.61
CA ARG A 576 21.68 2.74 -5.67
C ARG A 576 20.42 3.07 -6.45
N ILE A 577 19.59 2.08 -6.75
CA ILE A 577 18.30 2.27 -7.42
C ILE A 577 17.34 3.04 -6.52
N GLY A 578 17.20 2.65 -5.26
CA GLY A 578 16.34 3.33 -4.32
C GLY A 578 16.67 4.82 -4.17
N GLN A 579 17.95 5.14 -4.02
CA GLN A 579 18.43 6.53 -3.95
C GLN A 579 18.26 7.28 -5.27
N SER A 580 18.53 6.61 -6.40
CA SER A 580 18.33 7.17 -7.73
C SER A 580 16.89 7.60 -7.97
N VAL A 581 15.94 6.75 -7.61
CA VAL A 581 14.50 7.03 -7.76
C VAL A 581 14.10 8.25 -6.93
N THR A 582 14.46 8.26 -5.67
CA THR A 582 14.04 9.33 -4.75
C THR A 582 14.69 10.66 -5.10
N LEU A 583 16.01 10.69 -5.30
CA LEU A 583 16.73 11.94 -5.61
C LEU A 583 16.39 12.48 -6.99
N SER A 584 16.25 11.62 -7.99
CA SER A 584 15.81 12.05 -9.33
C SER A 584 14.36 12.55 -9.29
N GLY A 585 13.49 11.89 -8.54
CA GLY A 585 12.12 12.35 -8.29
C GLY A 585 12.07 13.73 -7.64
N ARG A 586 12.95 14.00 -6.67
CA ARG A 586 13.09 15.34 -6.05
C ARG A 586 13.46 16.42 -7.07
N GLN A 587 14.41 16.13 -7.96
CA GLN A 587 14.80 17.06 -9.01
C GLN A 587 13.64 17.35 -9.97
N ILE A 588 12.86 16.35 -10.34
CA ILE A 588 11.69 16.49 -11.22
C ILE A 588 10.61 17.34 -10.54
N VAL A 589 10.30 17.11 -9.27
CA VAL A 589 9.31 17.91 -8.52
C VAL A 589 9.77 19.35 -8.36
N LYS A 590 11.04 19.59 -8.02
CA LYS A 590 11.61 20.92 -7.94
C LYS A 590 11.56 21.66 -9.28
N HIS A 591 11.82 20.95 -10.39
CA HIS A 591 11.63 21.50 -11.72
C HIS A 591 10.18 21.89 -11.98
N MET A 592 9.24 21.02 -11.68
CA MET A 592 7.80 21.31 -11.86
C MET A 592 7.39 22.56 -11.09
N MET A 593 7.78 22.66 -9.82
CA MET A 593 7.54 23.84 -8.99
C MET A 593 8.18 25.10 -9.58
N SER A 594 9.42 25.01 -10.04
CA SER A 594 10.15 26.13 -10.65
C SER A 594 9.51 26.58 -11.95
N GLN A 595 9.05 25.65 -12.78
CA GLN A 595 8.36 25.93 -14.04
C GLN A 595 7.01 26.61 -13.79
N ILE A 596 6.25 26.14 -12.81
CA ILE A 596 4.98 26.77 -12.42
C ILE A 596 5.24 28.20 -11.91
N ASN A 597 6.24 28.38 -11.05
CA ASN A 597 6.58 29.73 -10.57
C ASN A 597 7.04 30.65 -11.69
N GLN A 598 7.82 30.15 -12.66
CA GLN A 598 8.23 30.94 -13.83
C GLN A 598 7.03 31.36 -14.65
N THR A 599 6.10 30.49 -14.90
CA THR A 599 4.87 30.80 -15.65
C THR A 599 4.01 31.87 -14.95
N VAL A 600 3.90 31.78 -13.62
CA VAL A 600 3.04 32.69 -12.82
C VAL A 600 3.74 33.97 -12.41
N ALA A 601 4.97 33.88 -11.92
CA ALA A 601 5.69 34.99 -11.29
C ALA A 601 6.96 35.45 -12.05
N GLY A 602 7.37 34.73 -13.09
CA GLY A 602 8.49 35.10 -13.96
C GLY A 602 9.85 34.53 -13.59
N ASP A 603 10.02 33.98 -12.39
CA ASP A 603 11.28 33.43 -11.88
C ASP A 603 11.28 31.89 -11.84
N TYR A 604 12.35 31.29 -12.36
CA TYR A 604 12.55 29.84 -12.28
C TYR A 604 13.15 29.46 -10.93
N THR A 605 12.27 29.24 -9.95
CA THR A 605 12.64 28.82 -8.58
C THR A 605 11.52 28.01 -7.94
N HIS A 606 11.84 26.97 -7.20
CA HIS A 606 10.87 26.14 -6.50
C HIS A 606 10.39 26.74 -5.16
N GLU A 607 10.96 27.86 -4.74
CA GLU A 607 10.61 28.60 -3.52
C GLU A 607 9.98 29.97 -3.84
N GLY A 608 9.53 30.17 -5.07
CA GLY A 608 9.03 31.45 -5.56
C GLY A 608 7.68 31.86 -4.97
N GLU A 609 7.25 33.08 -5.31
CA GLU A 609 6.05 33.72 -4.77
C GLU A 609 4.77 32.92 -5.04
N ALA A 610 4.66 32.29 -6.21
CA ALA A 610 3.48 31.51 -6.59
C ALA A 610 3.38 30.17 -5.86
N ILE A 611 4.46 29.63 -5.29
CA ILE A 611 4.51 28.33 -4.65
C ILE A 611 4.07 28.45 -3.19
N VAL A 612 3.03 27.69 -2.83
CA VAL A 612 2.51 27.61 -1.46
C VAL A 612 3.12 26.42 -0.72
N TYR A 613 3.16 25.24 -1.34
CA TYR A 613 3.62 24.00 -0.74
C TYR A 613 3.98 22.96 -1.80
N GLY A 614 4.83 22.02 -1.45
CA GLY A 614 5.15 20.84 -2.28
C GLY A 614 5.34 19.62 -1.41
N ASP A 615 4.80 18.48 -1.82
CA ASP A 615 4.91 17.22 -1.10
C ASP A 615 5.06 16.06 -2.08
N THR A 616 6.20 15.39 -2.04
CA THR A 616 6.54 14.16 -2.77
C THR A 616 6.43 14.30 -4.29
N ASP A 617 5.25 14.41 -4.84
CA ASP A 617 4.90 14.41 -6.27
C ASP A 617 3.96 15.57 -6.66
N SER A 618 3.60 16.41 -5.70
CA SER A 618 2.63 17.50 -5.89
C SER A 618 3.19 18.89 -5.62
N CYS A 619 2.65 19.86 -6.32
CA CYS A 619 2.90 21.28 -6.13
C CYS A 619 1.59 22.02 -5.89
N TYR A 620 1.49 22.72 -4.76
CA TYR A 620 0.41 23.64 -4.43
C TYR A 620 0.87 25.05 -4.74
N PHE A 621 0.11 25.76 -5.56
CA PHE A 621 0.45 27.09 -6.02
C PHE A 621 -0.78 27.99 -6.08
N THR A 622 -0.55 29.30 -6.20
CA THR A 622 -1.60 30.30 -6.44
C THR A 622 -1.11 31.37 -7.40
N ALA A 623 -1.93 31.70 -8.40
CA ALA A 623 -1.71 32.82 -9.28
C ALA A 623 -2.40 34.12 -8.77
N PHE A 624 -3.23 34.02 -7.74
CA PHE A 624 -4.05 35.14 -7.26
C PHE A 624 -3.23 36.34 -6.80
N PRO A 625 -2.14 36.20 -6.03
CA PRO A 625 -1.32 37.37 -5.67
C PRO A 625 -0.79 38.17 -6.84
N SER A 626 -0.36 37.50 -7.92
CA SER A 626 0.16 38.14 -9.12
C SER A 626 -0.93 38.86 -9.94
N LEU A 627 -2.19 38.45 -9.80
CA LEU A 627 -3.32 38.99 -10.53
C LEU A 627 -4.16 39.98 -9.72
N LYS A 628 -3.85 40.12 -8.43
CA LYS A 628 -4.69 40.84 -7.46
C LYS A 628 -4.94 42.31 -7.88
N GLU A 629 -3.95 42.99 -8.41
CA GLU A 629 -4.10 44.41 -8.85
C GLU A 629 -4.99 44.52 -10.11
N GLN A 630 -4.81 43.62 -11.07
CA GLN A 630 -5.63 43.61 -12.30
C GLN A 630 -7.10 43.30 -11.97
N ILE A 631 -7.32 42.38 -11.01
CA ILE A 631 -8.66 42.04 -10.54
C ILE A 631 -9.28 43.27 -9.85
N LYS A 632 -8.52 43.94 -8.96
CA LYS A 632 -8.98 45.11 -8.20
C LYS A 632 -9.31 46.29 -9.11
N ASN A 633 -8.53 46.50 -10.17
CA ASN A 633 -8.71 47.56 -11.14
C ASN A 633 -9.81 47.29 -12.18
N GLY A 634 -10.44 46.09 -12.13
CA GLY A 634 -11.45 45.68 -13.09
C GLY A 634 -10.92 45.32 -14.49
N GLU A 635 -9.62 45.15 -14.60
CA GLU A 635 -8.97 44.75 -15.86
C GLU A 635 -9.16 43.23 -16.14
N LEU A 636 -9.41 42.46 -15.10
CA LEU A 636 -9.64 41.02 -15.17
C LEU A 636 -10.89 40.63 -14.36
N ASP A 637 -11.87 40.04 -15.04
CA ASP A 637 -13.06 39.49 -14.44
C ASP A 637 -12.77 38.10 -13.88
N TRP A 638 -12.27 38.04 -12.64
CA TRP A 638 -11.84 36.82 -11.98
C TRP A 638 -13.04 36.03 -11.46
N ASN A 639 -13.16 34.79 -11.93
CA ASN A 639 -14.17 33.86 -11.51
C ASN A 639 -13.64 32.41 -11.52
N LYS A 640 -14.43 31.46 -11.03
CA LYS A 640 -14.04 30.05 -10.94
C LYS A 640 -13.71 29.42 -12.29
N GLU A 641 -14.47 29.74 -13.33
CA GLU A 641 -14.23 29.21 -14.69
C GLU A 641 -12.90 29.72 -15.30
N LEU A 642 -12.61 31.00 -15.13
CA LEU A 642 -11.33 31.59 -15.56
C LEU A 642 -10.16 30.96 -14.78
N CYS A 643 -10.33 30.75 -13.45
CA CYS A 643 -9.32 30.11 -12.62
C CYS A 643 -9.03 28.68 -13.09
N ILE A 644 -10.07 27.90 -13.37
CA ILE A 644 -9.92 26.53 -13.90
C ILE A 644 -9.14 26.54 -15.20
N GLY A 645 -9.54 27.36 -16.16
CA GLY A 645 -8.86 27.47 -17.47
C GLY A 645 -7.40 27.89 -17.36
N LEU A 646 -7.10 28.87 -16.52
CA LEU A 646 -5.74 29.33 -16.26
C LEU A 646 -4.87 28.27 -15.61
N TYR A 647 -5.40 27.60 -14.57
CA TYR A 647 -4.63 26.59 -13.83
C TYR A 647 -4.42 25.31 -14.64
N ASP A 648 -5.37 24.94 -15.48
CA ASP A 648 -5.19 23.86 -16.46
C ASP A 648 -4.09 24.19 -17.45
N SER A 649 -4.04 25.43 -17.96
CA SER A 649 -2.97 25.90 -18.84
C SER A 649 -1.59 25.90 -18.17
N ILE A 650 -1.51 26.32 -16.91
CA ILE A 650 -0.27 26.27 -16.11
C ILE A 650 0.23 24.84 -15.94
N ALA A 651 -0.68 23.91 -15.64
CA ALA A 651 -0.37 22.49 -15.53
C ALA A 651 0.12 21.90 -16.86
N ASP A 652 -0.50 22.27 -17.97
CA ASP A 652 -0.10 21.84 -19.31
C ASP A 652 1.30 22.34 -19.69
N GLU A 653 1.63 23.59 -19.38
CA GLU A 653 2.98 24.12 -19.60
C GLU A 653 4.03 23.38 -18.76
N ALA A 654 3.76 23.11 -17.49
CA ALA A 654 4.63 22.32 -16.64
C ALA A 654 4.82 20.92 -17.22
N ASN A 655 3.73 20.28 -17.63
CA ASN A 655 3.76 18.94 -18.24
C ASN A 655 4.61 18.91 -19.52
N ASN A 656 4.47 19.89 -20.39
CA ASN A 656 5.20 19.97 -21.66
C ASN A 656 6.70 20.27 -21.48
N SER A 657 7.12 20.73 -20.31
CA SER A 657 8.52 21.04 -20.00
C SER A 657 9.36 19.82 -19.63
N PHE A 658 8.76 18.69 -19.25
CA PHE A 658 9.48 17.53 -18.75
C PHE A 658 10.43 16.89 -19.75
N PRO A 659 10.10 16.67 -21.05
CA PRO A 659 11.04 16.06 -21.98
C PRO A 659 12.37 16.80 -22.09
N ALA A 660 12.34 18.13 -22.21
CA ALA A 660 13.54 18.95 -22.28
C ALA A 660 14.31 18.97 -20.94
N PHE A 661 13.61 19.02 -19.82
CA PHE A 661 14.22 18.95 -18.50
C PHE A 661 14.94 17.60 -18.27
N MET A 662 14.30 16.50 -18.59
CA MET A 662 14.87 15.15 -18.41
C MET A 662 16.10 14.94 -19.28
N GLU A 663 16.11 15.47 -20.49
CA GLU A 663 17.29 15.46 -21.37
C GLU A 663 18.46 16.26 -20.75
N LYS A 664 18.18 17.46 -20.28
CA LYS A 664 19.21 18.34 -19.68
C LYS A 664 19.72 17.84 -18.34
N ALA A 665 18.84 17.34 -17.49
CA ALA A 665 19.20 16.95 -16.13
C ALA A 665 19.82 15.55 -16.04
N PHE A 666 19.38 14.60 -16.87
CA PHE A 666 19.74 13.18 -16.76
C PHE A 666 20.25 12.58 -18.07
N HIS A 667 20.33 13.32 -19.15
CA HIS A 667 20.61 12.83 -20.50
C HIS A 667 19.60 11.76 -20.98
N ALA A 668 18.37 11.83 -20.50
CA ALA A 668 17.31 10.94 -20.94
C ALA A 668 16.83 11.32 -22.35
N PRO A 669 16.67 10.36 -23.27
CA PRO A 669 16.03 10.64 -24.57
C PRO A 669 14.67 11.28 -24.39
N ARG A 670 14.26 12.20 -25.29
CA ARG A 670 12.98 12.91 -25.18
C ARG A 670 11.78 11.98 -25.05
N LYS A 671 11.76 10.86 -25.77
CA LYS A 671 10.72 9.83 -25.63
C LYS A 671 10.60 9.28 -24.22
N ASN A 672 11.71 9.20 -23.48
CA ASN A 672 11.72 8.76 -22.08
C ASN A 672 11.22 9.89 -21.17
N GLY A 673 11.59 11.13 -21.46
CA GLY A 673 11.09 12.30 -20.74
C GLY A 673 9.56 12.50 -20.85
N GLU A 674 8.96 12.06 -21.94
CA GLU A 674 7.50 12.05 -22.14
C GLU A 674 6.75 11.08 -21.21
N ILE A 675 7.45 10.16 -20.56
CA ILE A 675 6.88 9.26 -19.56
C ILE A 675 6.42 10.03 -18.31
N ILE A 676 7.12 11.11 -17.96
CA ILE A 676 6.75 11.95 -16.83
C ILE A 676 5.53 12.80 -17.24
N LYS A 677 4.42 12.58 -16.55
CA LYS A 677 3.15 13.27 -16.79
C LYS A 677 2.64 13.89 -15.51
N ALA A 678 2.22 15.14 -15.62
CA ALA A 678 1.56 15.84 -14.54
C ALA A 678 0.20 16.37 -15.00
N GLY A 679 -0.71 16.54 -14.07
CA GLY A 679 -2.03 17.07 -14.30
C GLY A 679 -2.53 17.90 -13.12
N ARG A 680 -3.50 18.76 -13.36
CA ARG A 680 -4.16 19.50 -12.30
C ARG A 680 -5.09 18.57 -11.52
N GLU A 681 -4.79 18.35 -10.25
CA GLU A 681 -5.60 17.52 -9.36
C GLU A 681 -6.82 18.29 -8.83
N LEU A 682 -6.57 19.43 -8.20
CA LEU A 682 -7.64 20.20 -7.55
C LEU A 682 -7.42 21.71 -7.62
N ILE A 683 -8.51 22.43 -7.40
CA ILE A 683 -8.50 23.88 -7.13
C ILE A 683 -9.43 24.16 -5.96
N GLY A 684 -8.92 24.92 -4.99
CA GLY A 684 -9.70 25.44 -3.87
C GLY A 684 -9.74 26.97 -3.86
N ASP A 685 -10.86 27.51 -3.44
CA ASP A 685 -11.04 28.97 -3.30
C ASP A 685 -10.39 29.51 -2.01
N ARG A 686 -10.39 28.72 -0.96
CA ARG A 686 -9.75 29.03 0.33
C ARG A 686 -9.00 27.83 0.89
N SER A 687 -7.88 28.12 1.55
CA SER A 687 -7.03 27.11 2.16
C SER A 687 -6.29 27.66 3.36
N ILE A 688 -5.87 26.77 4.26
CA ILE A 688 -4.98 27.07 5.36
C ILE A 688 -3.83 26.06 5.39
N PHE A 689 -2.60 26.56 5.43
CA PHE A 689 -1.39 25.74 5.57
C PHE A 689 -0.73 26.04 6.91
N ILE A 690 -0.53 25.00 7.73
CA ILE A 690 -0.02 25.14 9.10
C ILE A 690 1.45 24.73 9.18
N THR A 691 1.76 23.52 8.71
CA THR A 691 3.12 22.98 8.64
C THR A 691 3.17 21.84 7.63
N LYS A 692 4.34 21.24 7.42
CA LYS A 692 4.51 20.10 6.52
C LYS A 692 3.48 19.02 6.83
N LYS A 693 2.75 18.58 5.79
CA LYS A 693 1.70 17.55 5.86
C LYS A 693 0.48 17.90 6.74
N ARG A 694 0.32 19.19 7.12
CA ARG A 694 -0.82 19.67 7.91
C ARG A 694 -1.45 20.90 7.26
N TYR A 695 -2.55 20.70 6.55
CA TYR A 695 -3.27 21.74 5.83
C TYR A 695 -4.73 21.35 5.57
N ALA A 696 -5.54 22.34 5.18
CA ALA A 696 -6.91 22.13 4.71
C ALA A 696 -7.21 23.05 3.52
N ILE A 697 -7.97 22.53 2.56
CA ILE A 697 -8.37 23.25 1.33
C ILE A 697 -9.86 23.02 1.09
N ASN A 698 -10.60 24.09 0.81
CA ASN A 698 -11.99 23.98 0.31
C ASN A 698 -11.97 23.84 -1.21
N ILE A 699 -12.18 22.62 -1.70
CA ILE A 699 -12.08 22.26 -3.11
C ILE A 699 -13.40 22.59 -3.82
N PHE A 700 -13.36 23.38 -4.89
CA PHE A 700 -14.50 23.60 -5.77
C PHE A 700 -14.42 22.86 -7.12
N ASP A 701 -13.23 22.45 -7.54
CA ASP A 701 -13.04 21.58 -8.69
C ASP A 701 -11.97 20.52 -8.42
N LYS A 702 -12.28 19.27 -8.69
CA LYS A 702 -11.36 18.15 -8.58
C LYS A 702 -11.38 17.36 -9.88
N GLU A 703 -10.24 17.33 -10.58
CA GLU A 703 -10.07 16.60 -11.84
C GLU A 703 -11.17 16.93 -12.89
N GLY A 704 -11.57 18.20 -12.97
CA GLY A 704 -12.62 18.67 -13.87
C GLY A 704 -14.06 18.46 -13.37
N LYS A 705 -14.23 17.95 -12.14
CA LYS A 705 -15.54 17.77 -11.52
C LYS A 705 -15.79 18.86 -10.49
N ARG A 706 -16.80 19.68 -10.71
CA ARG A 706 -17.24 20.72 -9.78
C ARG A 706 -17.81 20.11 -8.51
N LYS A 707 -17.40 20.65 -7.37
CA LYS A 707 -17.83 20.24 -6.02
C LYS A 707 -18.75 21.25 -5.32
N ASP A 708 -19.01 22.37 -5.98
CA ASP A 708 -19.80 23.48 -5.50
C ASP A 708 -21.13 23.68 -6.29
N LYS A 709 -21.66 22.60 -6.86
CA LYS A 709 -22.96 22.59 -7.53
C LYS A 709 -24.10 22.28 -6.57
N GLU A 710 -25.33 22.65 -6.96
CA GLU A 710 -26.57 22.31 -6.23
C GLU A 710 -26.62 22.83 -4.78
N GLY A 711 -26.03 24.00 -4.53
CA GLY A 711 -26.00 24.62 -3.20
C GLY A 711 -24.88 24.15 -2.28
N ALA A 712 -24.03 23.27 -2.73
CA ALA A 712 -22.82 22.89 -2.00
C ALA A 712 -21.78 24.03 -2.02
N LEU A 713 -21.06 24.22 -0.91
CA LEU A 713 -20.02 25.24 -0.76
C LEU A 713 -18.62 24.76 -1.16
N GLY A 714 -18.51 23.52 -1.57
CA GLY A 714 -17.25 22.84 -1.89
C GLY A 714 -17.03 21.61 -1.00
N ASP A 715 -15.87 20.96 -1.17
CA ASP A 715 -15.45 19.78 -0.43
C ASP A 715 -14.15 20.08 0.33
N ILE A 716 -14.15 19.96 1.66
CA ILE A 716 -12.98 20.24 2.49
C ILE A 716 -12.04 19.02 2.53
N LYS A 717 -10.87 19.15 1.88
CA LYS A 717 -9.74 18.23 2.04
C LYS A 717 -8.90 18.68 3.24
N ALA A 718 -8.87 17.88 4.30
CA ALA A 718 -8.02 18.12 5.47
C ALA A 718 -6.97 17.02 5.59
N MET A 719 -5.70 17.41 5.71
CA MET A 719 -4.56 16.51 5.82
C MET A 719 -3.81 16.74 7.13
N GLY A 720 -3.50 15.63 7.82
CA GLY A 720 -2.68 15.64 9.04
C GLY A 720 -3.24 16.41 10.24
N LEU A 721 -4.46 16.90 10.15
CA LEU A 721 -5.13 17.62 11.22
C LEU A 721 -5.79 16.65 12.21
N ASP A 722 -5.91 17.08 13.45
CA ASP A 722 -6.38 16.24 14.56
C ASP A 722 -7.82 15.72 14.35
N LEU A 723 -8.63 16.40 13.56
CA LEU A 723 -9.97 15.93 13.17
C LEU A 723 -9.98 14.63 12.33
N LYS A 724 -8.84 14.24 11.77
CA LYS A 724 -8.67 12.99 11.00
C LYS A 724 -7.99 11.87 11.80
N ARG A 725 -7.69 12.11 13.06
CA ARG A 725 -6.99 11.13 13.90
C ARG A 725 -7.99 10.25 14.65
N ALA A 726 -7.71 8.94 14.68
CA ALA A 726 -8.54 7.96 15.38
C ALA A 726 -8.51 8.11 16.92
N ASP A 727 -7.48 8.77 17.45
CA ASP A 727 -7.32 9.04 18.88
C ASP A 727 -7.99 10.34 19.34
N THR A 728 -8.59 11.11 18.42
CA THR A 728 -9.36 12.32 18.73
C THR A 728 -10.82 11.95 18.97
N PRO A 729 -11.44 12.34 20.09
CA PRO A 729 -12.85 12.09 20.38
C PRO A 729 -13.78 12.64 19.28
N LYS A 730 -14.86 11.91 18.96
CA LYS A 730 -15.78 12.26 17.88
C LYS A 730 -16.33 13.69 18.00
N TYR A 731 -16.75 14.11 19.18
CA TYR A 731 -17.27 15.47 19.41
C TYR A 731 -16.22 16.57 19.18
N VAL A 732 -14.92 16.27 19.39
CA VAL A 732 -13.82 17.18 19.06
C VAL A 732 -13.60 17.22 17.54
N GLN A 733 -13.69 16.08 16.88
CA GLN A 733 -13.58 16.02 15.41
C GLN A 733 -14.69 16.84 14.74
N GLU A 734 -15.94 16.70 15.22
CA GLU A 734 -17.09 17.46 14.73
C GLU A 734 -16.91 18.97 14.95
N PHE A 735 -16.46 19.36 16.14
CA PHE A 735 -16.12 20.75 16.44
C PHE A 735 -15.04 21.32 15.52
N LEU A 736 -13.95 20.57 15.31
CA LEU A 736 -12.86 21.01 14.44
C LEU A 736 -13.31 21.12 12.98
N MET A 737 -14.18 20.21 12.51
CA MET A 737 -14.76 20.31 11.18
C MET A 737 -15.66 21.54 11.04
N ASP A 738 -16.50 21.82 12.03
CA ASP A 738 -17.37 23.01 12.03
C ASP A 738 -16.54 24.30 11.99
N VAL A 739 -15.44 24.36 12.73
CA VAL A 739 -14.48 25.50 12.68
C VAL A 739 -13.85 25.63 11.28
N LEU A 740 -13.44 24.53 10.66
CA LEU A 740 -12.91 24.58 9.29
C LEU A 740 -13.96 25.08 8.29
N GLU A 741 -15.19 24.62 8.39
CA GLU A 741 -16.30 25.10 7.55
C GLU A 741 -16.58 26.60 7.77
N MET A 742 -16.53 27.07 9.02
CA MET A 742 -16.65 28.51 9.32
C MET A 742 -15.56 29.33 8.62
N VAL A 743 -14.31 28.86 8.66
CA VAL A 743 -13.15 29.56 8.12
C VAL A 743 -13.07 29.45 6.59
N LEU A 744 -13.27 28.25 6.05
CA LEU A 744 -12.99 27.96 4.64
C LEU A 744 -14.21 28.08 3.72
N GLN A 745 -15.42 27.86 4.24
CA GLN A 745 -16.65 27.85 3.44
C GLN A 745 -17.58 29.03 3.72
N ARG A 746 -17.87 29.32 5.00
CA ARG A 746 -18.88 30.30 5.40
C ARG A 746 -18.35 31.73 5.48
N GLY A 747 -17.04 31.91 5.49
CA GLY A 747 -16.41 33.23 5.55
C GLY A 747 -16.64 33.99 6.85
N ASN A 748 -16.83 33.26 7.98
CA ASN A 748 -17.00 33.84 9.28
C ASN A 748 -15.79 34.69 9.71
N SER A 749 -16.04 35.72 10.49
CA SER A 749 -14.99 36.58 11.04
C SER A 749 -14.14 35.84 12.07
N ARG A 750 -12.95 36.37 12.33
CA ARG A 750 -12.06 35.84 13.39
C ARG A 750 -12.74 35.87 14.76
N GLU A 751 -13.51 36.92 15.03
CA GLU A 751 -14.24 37.11 16.30
C GLU A 751 -15.31 36.03 16.48
N GLU A 752 -16.07 35.71 15.44
CA GLU A 752 -17.05 34.63 15.44
C GLU A 752 -16.42 33.26 15.71
N VAL A 753 -15.28 32.97 15.09
CA VAL A 753 -14.53 31.74 15.32
C VAL A 753 -14.01 31.66 16.76
N ILE A 754 -13.47 32.75 17.29
CA ILE A 754 -13.00 32.83 18.68
C ILE A 754 -14.17 32.57 19.64
N GLU A 755 -15.33 33.15 19.40
CA GLU A 755 -16.49 32.95 20.26
C GLU A 755 -17.00 31.49 20.23
N LYS A 756 -16.98 30.87 19.05
CA LYS A 756 -17.26 29.44 18.90
C LYS A 756 -16.31 28.57 19.73
N VAL A 757 -15.01 28.87 19.73
CA VAL A 757 -14.02 28.17 20.52
C VAL A 757 -14.28 28.35 22.02
N LYS A 758 -14.64 29.56 22.46
CA LYS A 758 -14.96 29.84 23.86
C LYS A 758 -16.23 29.08 24.31
N GLU A 759 -17.25 29.05 23.48
CA GLU A 759 -18.47 28.28 23.73
C GLU A 759 -18.17 26.80 23.89
N PHE A 760 -17.39 26.22 22.96
CA PHE A 760 -16.95 24.81 23.05
C PHE A 760 -16.20 24.53 24.35
N LYS A 761 -15.29 25.42 24.77
CA LYS A 761 -14.59 25.32 26.05
C LYS A 761 -15.57 25.30 27.24
N ARG A 762 -16.58 26.19 27.26
CA ARG A 762 -17.61 26.21 28.33
C ARG A 762 -18.34 24.88 28.40
N VAL A 763 -18.81 24.37 27.24
CA VAL A 763 -19.52 23.09 27.17
C VAL A 763 -18.61 21.95 27.63
N LEU A 764 -17.36 21.91 27.19
CA LEU A 764 -16.42 20.88 27.58
C LEU A 764 -16.10 20.87 29.09
N VAL A 765 -15.98 22.04 29.70
CA VAL A 765 -15.76 22.16 31.15
C VAL A 765 -16.97 21.67 31.94
N ALA A 766 -18.17 21.92 31.46
CA ALA A 766 -19.44 21.53 32.11
C ALA A 766 -19.75 20.02 31.99
N GLN A 767 -19.15 19.31 31.03
CA GLN A 767 -19.35 17.87 30.86
C GLN A 767 -18.67 17.05 31.96
N GLU A 768 -19.24 15.89 32.25
CA GLU A 768 -18.63 14.93 33.17
C GLU A 768 -17.28 14.39 32.63
N SER A 769 -16.32 14.15 33.53
CA SER A 769 -14.95 13.80 33.13
C SER A 769 -14.85 12.53 32.30
N TRP A 770 -15.71 11.54 32.55
CA TRP A 770 -15.71 10.27 31.81
C TRP A 770 -16.21 10.40 30.36
N THR A 771 -16.99 11.45 30.04
CA THR A 771 -17.46 11.71 28.67
C THR A 771 -16.40 12.42 27.80
N LYS A 772 -15.32 12.94 28.41
CA LYS A 772 -14.28 13.71 27.73
C LYS A 772 -13.19 12.86 27.10
N GLY A 773 -13.09 11.61 27.53
CA GLY A 773 -12.07 10.68 27.04
C GLY A 773 -12.44 10.01 25.72
N SER A 774 -11.42 9.63 24.95
CA SER A 774 -11.59 8.65 23.86
C SER A 774 -11.22 7.28 24.44
N PRO A 775 -12.09 6.27 24.31
CA PRO A 775 -11.67 4.91 24.68
C PRO A 775 -10.49 4.52 23.81
N LYS A 776 -9.38 4.13 24.42
CA LYS A 776 -8.32 3.45 23.68
C LYS A 776 -8.89 2.16 23.14
N SER A 777 -9.06 2.12 21.83
CA SER A 777 -9.44 0.89 21.12
C SER A 777 -8.28 -0.09 21.12
#